data_a5badbfbeba1950c90dae286bcbf91d4
#
_entry.id   a5badbfbeba1950c90dae286bcbf91d4
#
_cell.length_a   1.000
_cell.length_b   1.000
_cell.length_c   1.000
_cell.angle_alpha   90.00
_cell.angle_beta   90.00
_cell.angle_gamma   90.00
#
_symmetry.space_group_name_H-M   'P 1'
#
loop_
_entity.id
_entity.type
_entity.pdbx_description
1 polymer ?
#
loop_
_entity_poly.entity_id
_entity_poly.type
_entity_poly.pdbx_seq_one_letter_code
_entity_poly.pdbx_strand_id
1 'polypeptide(L)'
;MQFYQKRRENCVKTHVILKKASFYACLTLFAGMAFPMPLWASQSTAIVQQHVKQITGIVNDTSGAPVIGANVVEVRSTNGTITDVDGKFTLNVSVGAKLKVSYIGYNDQQITVGNSNSYTIILKEDTESLDEVVVVGYGTQKKVNLTGSVATISSDKLVNRTSANVTNMLAGQMPGVTIIQNTGQPGADAGVLRVRGLGTMGDASAMVVVDGVESTMSSVDPNDIENISILKDAAASAIYGVRAANGVILITTKKGTKGRTIVSYDGYVGWQSASRMPKFLDSYNYAVLMNEAYTNDGLKGPYDETALQKFKDGSDPDFYPNSDWLGTLLSENGLFNNHHLSIKGGGDKVTYSLAFNYHDKDGLIVNTNYNKFNVRANIDAQINSRLKLTTNMAVYRSNMTAPAAGISNLMHYAFRETPVTPIQLSNGNYALFKNEHNSVAYAREGGTYKEINSNFQGNVGMELDIIDGLKLRGVAASTFNLTDNPTHVNTMTFYQAGSDTPVKKTTNSITEYDIKSMELNLQAYLDYNKTFGKHTIGALLGYSQIYKQTRYLQAYRKNLPNSNSLDQINAGEVTGQTTYGTEIEYALRSTFGRVNYSYDDRYLLEANLRYDGTSRFPKNNRFGAFPSFSIGWRISEEEFFKADWVDNLKLRASWGLLGNQETVNSDNSSNYYPYQNTYLFGYDYSFGNTLTPGISISNPMANQDITWEKTDQWNVGVDAAFLGNKLTLGADWFRKETRDILLQLPVPNMMGVSAPMQNAGVVRNTGIELQLGHNNRINDWSYSIGANFSYVTTKIMDLKGGDTPGQSVGDPLWAYYGYVCDGIFQNEEEIKNHPTQSMGTPVPGDLKYRDLNGDKVVDSKDRQVLGSYFPKINFGLNLSVQYKDFDLSALLQGAADVKSAPVAEIRYAFYNGGKVTEQHLDRWTPENPNATYPRLSMSDSKNRVTSSFWMQDASYAKLRNLQVGYSLPKQLISKYGISRLRVYCSIDNLFMISGFDGVDPEAISGNYYPLTRNYSFGLNVTF
;
A
#
# COMPACT_ATOMS: atom_id res chain seq x y z
N MET A 1 24.99 -34.36 39.10
CA MET A 1 25.62 -33.56 38.03
C MET A 1 25.89 -34.32 36.72
N GLN A 2 26.27 -35.59 36.74
CA GLN A 2 26.49 -36.39 35.51
C GLN A 2 25.21 -36.75 34.69
N PHE A 3 24.04 -36.80 35.34
CA PHE A 3 22.74 -37.10 34.64
C PHE A 3 22.20 -35.90 33.87
N TYR A 4 22.57 -34.66 34.26
CA TYR A 4 22.13 -33.42 33.55
C TYR A 4 23.03 -33.13 32.35
N GLN A 5 24.30 -33.47 32.36
CA GLN A 5 25.19 -33.32 31.21
C GLN A 5 24.82 -34.26 30.06
N LYS A 6 24.48 -35.52 30.34
CA LYS A 6 24.12 -36.51 29.32
C LYS A 6 22.77 -36.17 28.58
N ARG A 7 21.84 -35.47 29.25
CA ARG A 7 20.59 -35.00 28.64
C ARG A 7 20.84 -33.77 27.76
N ARG A 8 21.77 -32.92 28.10
CA ARG A 8 22.13 -31.73 27.32
C ARG A 8 22.89 -32.08 26.03
N GLU A 9 23.78 -33.06 26.07
CA GLU A 9 24.48 -33.55 24.87
C GLU A 9 23.56 -34.24 23.88
N ASN A 10 22.56 -35.00 24.33
CA ASN A 10 21.59 -35.64 23.46
C ASN A 10 20.59 -34.64 22.84
N CYS A 11 20.16 -33.60 23.56
CA CYS A 11 19.32 -32.52 23.01
C CYS A 11 20.07 -31.68 21.97
N VAL A 12 21.35 -31.37 22.20
CA VAL A 12 22.14 -30.59 21.23
C VAL A 12 22.46 -31.42 19.99
N LYS A 13 22.73 -32.74 20.12
CA LYS A 13 22.93 -33.62 18.96
C LYS A 13 21.67 -33.79 18.12
N THR A 14 20.51 -33.92 18.77
CA THR A 14 19.22 -34.04 18.05
C THR A 14 18.84 -32.75 17.34
N HIS A 15 19.12 -31.57 17.92
CA HIS A 15 18.87 -30.26 17.29
C HIS A 15 19.83 -29.97 16.11
N VAL A 16 21.10 -30.40 16.22
CA VAL A 16 22.07 -30.26 15.12
C VAL A 16 21.78 -31.25 13.99
N ILE A 17 21.29 -32.45 14.29
CA ILE A 17 20.90 -33.44 13.26
C ILE A 17 19.63 -32.99 12.55
N LEU A 18 18.63 -32.41 13.22
CA LEU A 18 17.42 -31.84 12.58
C LEU A 18 17.74 -30.59 11.74
N LYS A 19 18.65 -29.71 12.18
CA LYS A 19 19.07 -28.56 11.35
C LYS A 19 19.88 -28.96 10.12
N LYS A 20 20.72 -30.00 10.22
CA LYS A 20 21.43 -30.55 9.06
C LYS A 20 20.52 -31.32 8.13
N ALA A 21 19.55 -32.07 8.65
CA ALA A 21 18.56 -32.78 7.83
C ALA A 21 17.66 -31.82 7.03
N SER A 22 17.23 -30.68 7.61
CA SER A 22 16.45 -29.66 6.89
C SER A 22 17.28 -28.94 5.82
N PHE A 23 18.57 -28.71 6.06
CA PHE A 23 19.45 -28.07 5.08
C PHE A 23 19.81 -29.02 3.91
N TYR A 24 20.03 -30.31 4.21
CA TYR A 24 20.31 -31.32 3.18
C TYR A 24 19.05 -31.75 2.42
N ALA A 25 17.85 -31.73 3.03
CA ALA A 25 16.59 -31.99 2.32
C ALA A 25 16.26 -30.89 1.28
N CYS A 26 16.59 -29.64 1.55
CA CYS A 26 16.50 -28.56 0.55
C CYS A 26 17.56 -28.68 -0.57
N LEU A 27 18.78 -29.13 -0.25
CA LEU A 27 19.85 -29.29 -1.25
C LEU A 27 19.68 -30.56 -2.11
N THR A 28 19.12 -31.63 -1.54
CA THR A 28 18.87 -32.88 -2.29
C THR A 28 17.65 -32.78 -3.21
N LEU A 29 16.67 -31.91 -2.94
CA LEU A 29 15.58 -31.60 -3.89
C LEU A 29 16.08 -30.82 -5.12
N PHE A 30 17.17 -30.05 -5.00
CA PHE A 30 17.78 -29.37 -6.14
C PHE A 30 18.78 -30.22 -6.93
N ALA A 31 19.41 -31.23 -6.29
CA ALA A 31 20.40 -32.13 -6.95
C ALA A 31 19.79 -33.36 -7.63
N GLY A 32 18.51 -33.68 -7.36
CA GLY A 32 17.81 -34.87 -7.89
C GLY A 32 17.30 -34.76 -9.32
N MET A 33 17.46 -33.61 -10.00
CA MET A 33 16.96 -33.41 -11.37
C MET A 33 17.98 -33.59 -12.49
N ALA A 34 19.17 -34.12 -12.21
CA ALA A 34 20.19 -34.39 -13.22
C ALA A 34 20.63 -35.87 -13.23
N PHE A 35 19.73 -36.80 -13.60
CA PHE A 35 20.13 -38.14 -14.03
C PHE A 35 19.60 -38.41 -15.41
N PRO A 36 20.45 -38.92 -16.33
CA PRO A 36 20.01 -39.29 -17.67
C PRO A 36 19.22 -40.58 -17.63
N MET A 37 18.01 -40.57 -18.19
CA MET A 37 17.24 -41.78 -18.42
C MET A 37 17.84 -42.60 -19.58
N PRO A 38 17.92 -43.93 -19.48
CA PRO A 38 18.37 -44.74 -20.59
C PRO A 38 17.33 -44.77 -21.73
N LEU A 39 17.79 -44.58 -22.93
CA LEU A 39 17.03 -44.79 -24.17
C LEU A 39 16.54 -46.24 -24.26
N TRP A 40 15.24 -46.45 -24.18
CA TRP A 40 14.62 -47.67 -24.67
C TRP A 40 14.12 -47.40 -26.09
N ALA A 41 14.69 -48.14 -27.04
CA ALA A 41 14.27 -48.15 -28.43
C ALA A 41 12.82 -48.63 -28.51
N SER A 42 11.90 -47.81 -28.99
CA SER A 42 10.55 -48.22 -29.35
C SER A 42 10.49 -48.65 -30.81
N GLN A 43 9.83 -49.73 -31.02
CA GLN A 43 9.56 -50.35 -32.34
C GLN A 43 8.85 -49.35 -33.27
N SER A 44 9.27 -49.39 -34.51
CA SER A 44 8.69 -48.67 -35.64
C SER A 44 7.23 -49.07 -35.90
N THR A 45 6.31 -48.19 -35.67
CA THR A 45 4.96 -48.24 -36.24
C THR A 45 4.97 -47.64 -37.63
N ALA A 46 4.35 -48.31 -38.58
CA ALA A 46 4.26 -47.93 -39.95
C ALA A 46 3.81 -46.48 -40.16
N ILE A 47 4.64 -45.69 -40.84
CA ILE A 47 4.33 -44.32 -41.27
C ILE A 47 3.30 -44.41 -42.39
N VAL A 48 2.06 -44.02 -42.09
CA VAL A 48 1.09 -43.63 -43.12
C VAL A 48 1.63 -42.31 -43.69
N GLN A 49 2.09 -42.32 -44.91
CA GLN A 49 2.54 -41.15 -45.64
C GLN A 49 1.34 -40.21 -45.83
N GLN A 50 1.14 -39.27 -44.88
CA GLN A 50 0.27 -38.11 -45.09
C GLN A 50 0.96 -37.20 -46.09
N HIS A 51 0.28 -36.88 -47.20
CA HIS A 51 0.75 -35.86 -48.15
C HIS A 51 0.84 -34.49 -47.46
N VAL A 52 2.03 -34.14 -46.99
CA VAL A 52 2.35 -32.83 -46.47
C VAL A 52 2.46 -31.86 -47.62
N LYS A 53 1.71 -30.80 -47.61
CA LYS A 53 1.65 -29.77 -48.63
C LYS A 53 2.20 -28.47 -48.07
N GLN A 54 3.02 -27.78 -48.83
CA GLN A 54 3.43 -26.43 -48.48
C GLN A 54 2.33 -25.42 -48.85
N ILE A 55 1.86 -24.67 -47.88
CA ILE A 55 0.93 -23.57 -48.05
C ILE A 55 1.62 -22.22 -47.75
N THR A 56 1.17 -21.19 -48.42
CA THR A 56 1.54 -19.82 -48.17
C THR A 56 0.29 -19.03 -47.77
N GLY A 57 0.43 -17.96 -47.02
CA GLY A 57 -0.69 -17.11 -46.72
C GLY A 57 -0.24 -15.71 -46.31
N ILE A 58 -1.21 -14.80 -46.25
CA ILE A 58 -1.03 -13.46 -45.74
C ILE A 58 -2.06 -13.23 -44.63
N VAL A 59 -1.60 -12.63 -43.54
CA VAL A 59 -2.44 -12.26 -42.41
C VAL A 59 -2.52 -10.74 -42.39
N ASN A 60 -3.73 -10.18 -42.55
CA ASN A 60 -4.01 -8.76 -42.53
C ASN A 60 -4.98 -8.46 -41.37
N ASP A 61 -5.03 -7.22 -40.95
CA ASP A 61 -6.11 -6.70 -40.11
C ASP A 61 -7.35 -6.29 -40.94
N THR A 62 -8.38 -5.82 -40.26
CA THR A 62 -9.62 -5.37 -40.91
C THR A 62 -9.45 -4.11 -41.79
N SER A 63 -8.34 -3.37 -41.63
CA SER A 63 -7.99 -2.24 -42.49
C SER A 63 -7.21 -2.65 -43.73
N GLY A 64 -6.82 -3.92 -43.84
CA GLY A 64 -5.99 -4.46 -44.92
C GLY A 64 -4.49 -4.32 -44.64
N ALA A 65 -4.06 -3.80 -43.50
CA ALA A 65 -2.65 -3.73 -43.13
C ALA A 65 -2.10 -5.11 -42.71
N PRO A 66 -0.83 -5.45 -43.09
CA PRO A 66 -0.26 -6.75 -42.74
C PRO A 66 -0.02 -6.87 -41.24
N VAL A 67 -0.46 -7.99 -40.63
CA VAL A 67 -0.19 -8.32 -39.24
C VAL A 67 1.16 -9.05 -39.13
N ILE A 68 2.17 -8.33 -38.70
CA ILE A 68 3.57 -8.79 -38.60
C ILE A 68 3.77 -9.61 -37.33
N GLY A 69 4.34 -10.82 -37.43
CA GLY A 69 4.63 -11.66 -36.28
C GLY A 69 3.40 -12.39 -35.70
N ALA A 70 2.29 -12.48 -36.48
CA ALA A 70 1.15 -13.30 -36.12
C ALA A 70 1.59 -14.79 -36.07
N ASN A 71 1.19 -15.47 -35.02
CA ASN A 71 1.50 -16.88 -34.81
C ASN A 71 0.51 -17.76 -35.59
N VAL A 72 1.00 -18.61 -36.47
CA VAL A 72 0.21 -19.52 -37.31
C VAL A 72 0.60 -20.96 -36.92
N VAL A 73 -0.25 -21.65 -36.17
CA VAL A 73 0.04 -22.97 -35.60
C VAL A 73 -1.01 -23.99 -36.01
N GLU A 74 -0.59 -25.18 -36.35
CA GLU A 74 -1.48 -26.29 -36.59
C GLU A 74 -2.06 -26.79 -35.26
N VAL A 75 -3.40 -26.83 -35.17
CA VAL A 75 -4.11 -27.18 -33.93
C VAL A 75 -3.77 -28.62 -33.51
N ARG A 76 -3.32 -28.80 -32.28
CA ARG A 76 -2.83 -30.06 -31.66
C ARG A 76 -1.49 -30.56 -32.22
N SER A 77 -0.69 -29.67 -32.81
CA SER A 77 0.66 -29.99 -33.33
C SER A 77 1.64 -28.90 -32.83
N THR A 78 2.94 -29.22 -32.83
CA THR A 78 4.02 -28.24 -32.62
C THR A 78 4.46 -27.58 -33.94
N ASN A 79 3.80 -27.91 -35.04
CA ASN A 79 4.07 -27.37 -36.36
C ASN A 79 3.46 -25.96 -36.46
N GLY A 80 4.30 -24.95 -36.64
CA GLY A 80 3.86 -23.56 -36.71
C GLY A 80 4.93 -22.64 -37.28
N THR A 81 4.51 -21.43 -37.63
CA THR A 81 5.35 -20.36 -38.15
C THR A 81 4.80 -19.01 -37.69
N ILE A 82 5.56 -17.95 -37.90
CA ILE A 82 5.11 -16.56 -37.67
C ILE A 82 5.10 -15.80 -38.99
N THR A 83 4.23 -14.82 -39.14
CA THR A 83 4.17 -13.96 -40.31
C THR A 83 5.38 -13.02 -40.37
N ASP A 84 5.85 -12.75 -41.57
CA ASP A 84 6.94 -11.82 -41.88
C ASP A 84 6.47 -10.33 -41.89
N VAL A 85 7.35 -9.42 -42.34
CA VAL A 85 7.07 -7.97 -42.40
C VAL A 85 5.97 -7.59 -43.38
N ASP A 86 5.63 -8.42 -44.32
CA ASP A 86 4.52 -8.26 -45.26
C ASP A 86 3.26 -9.03 -44.79
N GLY A 87 3.24 -9.57 -43.56
CA GLY A 87 2.19 -10.41 -43.05
C GLY A 87 2.13 -11.79 -43.66
N LYS A 88 3.13 -12.20 -44.44
CA LYS A 88 3.17 -13.49 -45.15
C LYS A 88 3.72 -14.61 -44.28
N PHE A 89 3.19 -15.84 -44.47
CA PHE A 89 3.70 -17.04 -43.82
C PHE A 89 3.81 -18.18 -44.80
N THR A 90 4.67 -19.12 -44.50
CA THR A 90 4.79 -20.41 -45.24
C THR A 90 4.82 -21.51 -44.19
N LEU A 91 4.01 -22.56 -44.37
CA LEU A 91 3.90 -23.70 -43.44
C LEU A 91 3.64 -24.98 -44.19
N ASN A 92 4.26 -26.06 -43.78
CA ASN A 92 4.04 -27.41 -44.34
C ASN A 92 3.00 -28.13 -43.51
N VAL A 93 1.81 -28.43 -44.07
CA VAL A 93 0.68 -29.04 -43.36
C VAL A 93 -0.07 -30.01 -44.22
N SER A 94 -0.82 -30.93 -43.61
CA SER A 94 -1.69 -31.85 -44.30
C SER A 94 -3.00 -31.21 -44.72
N VAL A 95 -3.58 -31.66 -45.85
CA VAL A 95 -4.94 -31.25 -46.24
C VAL A 95 -5.93 -31.71 -45.15
N GLY A 96 -6.81 -30.79 -44.71
CA GLY A 96 -7.73 -31.02 -43.58
C GLY A 96 -7.19 -30.56 -42.22
N ALA A 97 -5.92 -30.17 -42.11
CA ALA A 97 -5.36 -29.61 -40.89
C ALA A 97 -6.06 -28.27 -40.50
N LYS A 98 -6.26 -28.05 -39.23
CA LYS A 98 -6.78 -26.79 -38.73
C LYS A 98 -5.63 -25.90 -38.28
N LEU A 99 -5.57 -24.70 -38.81
CA LEU A 99 -4.59 -23.70 -38.38
C LEU A 99 -5.28 -22.69 -37.46
N LYS A 100 -4.62 -22.40 -36.36
CA LYS A 100 -4.96 -21.30 -35.45
C LYS A 100 -4.01 -20.14 -35.73
N VAL A 101 -4.56 -18.99 -36.06
CA VAL A 101 -3.81 -17.74 -36.26
C VAL A 101 -4.14 -16.81 -35.11
N SER A 102 -3.13 -16.36 -34.39
CA SER A 102 -3.25 -15.52 -33.20
C SER A 102 -2.19 -14.42 -33.19
N TYR A 103 -2.56 -13.24 -32.70
CA TYR A 103 -1.68 -12.11 -32.50
C TYR A 103 -2.18 -11.24 -31.33
N ILE A 104 -1.27 -10.65 -30.57
CA ILE A 104 -1.62 -9.81 -29.43
C ILE A 104 -2.45 -8.61 -29.90
N GLY A 105 -3.61 -8.39 -29.30
CA GLY A 105 -4.57 -7.34 -29.68
C GLY A 105 -5.52 -7.73 -30.80
N TYR A 106 -5.56 -9.01 -31.19
CA TYR A 106 -6.48 -9.53 -32.21
C TYR A 106 -7.17 -10.82 -31.74
N ASN A 107 -8.41 -10.99 -32.20
CA ASN A 107 -9.16 -12.23 -31.97
C ASN A 107 -8.54 -13.40 -32.75
N ASP A 108 -8.36 -14.53 -32.09
CA ASP A 108 -7.87 -15.75 -32.68
C ASP A 108 -8.78 -16.23 -33.83
N GLN A 109 -8.19 -16.58 -34.96
CA GLN A 109 -8.94 -17.12 -36.09
C GLN A 109 -8.47 -18.55 -36.40
N GLN A 110 -9.42 -19.45 -36.63
CA GLN A 110 -9.14 -20.82 -37.11
C GLN A 110 -9.58 -20.99 -38.54
N ILE A 111 -8.69 -21.56 -39.37
CA ILE A 111 -8.98 -21.95 -40.74
C ILE A 111 -8.69 -23.44 -40.94
N THR A 112 -9.44 -24.10 -41.84
CA THR A 112 -9.15 -25.49 -42.24
C THR A 112 -8.45 -25.45 -43.58
N VAL A 113 -7.31 -26.15 -43.66
CA VAL A 113 -6.50 -26.27 -44.88
C VAL A 113 -7.23 -27.14 -45.92
N GLY A 114 -7.68 -26.52 -46.99
CA GLY A 114 -8.29 -27.21 -48.13
C GLY A 114 -7.27 -27.47 -49.26
N ASN A 115 -7.78 -27.54 -50.48
CA ASN A 115 -6.93 -27.80 -51.67
C ASN A 115 -6.16 -26.56 -52.17
N SER A 116 -6.46 -25.33 -51.66
CA SER A 116 -5.75 -24.11 -52.01
C SER A 116 -4.33 -24.12 -51.44
N ASN A 117 -3.34 -23.52 -52.17
CA ASN A 117 -1.95 -23.34 -51.71
C ASN A 117 -1.76 -21.95 -51.06
N SER A 118 -2.72 -21.03 -51.22
CA SER A 118 -2.64 -19.66 -50.67
C SER A 118 -3.87 -19.32 -49.88
N TYR A 119 -3.66 -18.62 -48.74
CA TYR A 119 -4.71 -18.21 -47.81
C TYR A 119 -4.55 -16.73 -47.46
N THR A 120 -5.67 -15.99 -47.48
CA THR A 120 -5.75 -14.65 -46.89
C THR A 120 -6.55 -14.74 -45.60
N ILE A 121 -5.95 -14.31 -44.50
CA ILE A 121 -6.55 -14.39 -43.16
C ILE A 121 -6.68 -12.97 -42.66
N ILE A 122 -7.89 -12.58 -42.24
CA ILE A 122 -8.15 -11.25 -41.71
C ILE A 122 -8.38 -11.38 -40.23
N LEU A 123 -7.46 -10.91 -39.39
CA LEU A 123 -7.65 -10.85 -37.96
C LEU A 123 -8.48 -9.60 -37.59
N LYS A 124 -9.49 -9.79 -36.77
CA LYS A 124 -10.26 -8.69 -36.18
C LYS A 124 -9.56 -8.23 -34.92
N GLU A 125 -9.39 -6.92 -34.76
CA GLU A 125 -8.85 -6.37 -33.53
C GLU A 125 -9.69 -6.81 -32.33
N ASP A 126 -9.00 -7.20 -31.26
CA ASP A 126 -9.61 -7.51 -29.97
C ASP A 126 -9.87 -6.15 -29.25
N THR A 127 -11.01 -5.54 -29.59
CA THR A 127 -11.50 -4.40 -28.81
C THR A 127 -11.98 -4.93 -27.48
N GLU A 128 -11.23 -4.73 -26.39
CA GLU A 128 -11.47 -5.16 -24.99
C GLU A 128 -12.60 -6.19 -24.88
N SER A 129 -12.24 -7.45 -25.03
CA SER A 129 -13.18 -8.55 -25.21
C SER A 129 -14.10 -8.63 -24.00
N LEU A 130 -15.42 -8.67 -24.23
CA LEU A 130 -16.42 -9.09 -23.24
C LEU A 130 -16.10 -10.47 -22.63
N ASP A 131 -15.17 -11.21 -23.21
CA ASP A 131 -14.63 -12.49 -22.73
C ASP A 131 -13.45 -12.36 -21.76
N GLU A 132 -13.08 -11.13 -21.30
CA GLU A 132 -12.07 -10.95 -20.27
C GLU A 132 -12.39 -11.81 -19.06
N VAL A 133 -11.44 -12.68 -18.68
CA VAL A 133 -11.57 -13.59 -17.55
C VAL A 133 -10.89 -12.96 -16.33
N VAL A 134 -11.66 -12.79 -15.25
CA VAL A 134 -11.21 -12.21 -14.00
C VAL A 134 -11.05 -13.32 -12.96
N VAL A 135 -9.96 -13.28 -12.19
CA VAL A 135 -9.79 -14.14 -11.02
C VAL A 135 -10.70 -13.63 -9.91
N VAL A 136 -11.63 -14.45 -9.46
CA VAL A 136 -12.56 -14.14 -8.37
C VAL A 136 -12.66 -15.33 -7.41
N GLY A 137 -12.23 -15.13 -6.20
CA GLY A 137 -12.19 -16.19 -5.21
C GLY A 137 -11.20 -17.29 -5.61
N TYR A 138 -11.63 -18.52 -5.45
CA TYR A 138 -10.84 -19.73 -5.80
C TYR A 138 -11.02 -20.19 -7.26
N GLY A 139 -11.50 -19.29 -8.14
CA GLY A 139 -11.73 -19.62 -9.56
C GLY A 139 -11.62 -18.41 -10.47
N THR A 140 -11.91 -18.63 -11.75
CA THR A 140 -11.97 -17.59 -12.77
C THR A 140 -13.38 -17.48 -13.32
N GLN A 141 -13.86 -16.26 -13.58
CA GLN A 141 -15.17 -16.01 -14.20
C GLN A 141 -15.01 -15.01 -15.35
N LYS A 142 -15.88 -15.10 -16.36
CA LYS A 142 -15.98 -14.04 -17.38
C LYS A 142 -16.44 -12.76 -16.73
N LYS A 143 -15.82 -11.64 -17.04
CA LYS A 143 -16.14 -10.31 -16.48
C LYS A 143 -17.62 -9.95 -16.67
N VAL A 144 -18.18 -10.30 -17.82
CA VAL A 144 -19.60 -10.07 -18.13
C VAL A 144 -20.55 -10.82 -17.19
N ASN A 145 -20.14 -11.97 -16.66
CA ASN A 145 -20.95 -12.83 -15.78
C ASN A 145 -20.74 -12.51 -14.28
N LEU A 146 -19.86 -11.57 -13.94
CA LEU A 146 -19.68 -11.15 -12.55
C LEU A 146 -20.91 -10.40 -12.06
N THR A 147 -21.41 -10.79 -10.89
CA THR A 147 -22.54 -10.14 -10.21
C THR A 147 -22.12 -9.24 -9.06
N GLY A 148 -20.90 -9.42 -8.54
CA GLY A 148 -20.28 -8.57 -7.53
C GLY A 148 -19.57 -7.36 -8.12
N SER A 149 -19.29 -6.35 -7.25
CA SER A 149 -18.53 -5.14 -7.61
C SER A 149 -17.03 -5.41 -7.56
N VAL A 150 -16.40 -5.53 -8.73
CA VAL A 150 -14.97 -5.83 -8.91
C VAL A 150 -14.33 -4.77 -9.79
N ALA A 151 -13.22 -4.18 -9.34
CA ALA A 151 -12.38 -3.30 -10.16
C ALA A 151 -11.10 -4.05 -10.55
N THR A 152 -10.72 -3.99 -11.82
CA THR A 152 -9.52 -4.67 -12.34
C THR A 152 -8.55 -3.68 -12.98
N ILE A 153 -7.26 -3.96 -12.84
CA ILE A 153 -6.19 -3.23 -13.55
C ILE A 153 -5.18 -4.24 -14.10
N SER A 154 -4.87 -4.12 -15.37
CA SER A 154 -3.92 -4.98 -16.07
C SER A 154 -2.48 -4.48 -15.92
N SER A 155 -1.53 -5.38 -16.18
CA SER A 155 -0.09 -5.15 -16.12
C SER A 155 0.38 -3.92 -16.90
N ASP A 156 -0.12 -3.72 -18.11
CA ASP A 156 0.28 -2.64 -19.01
C ASP A 156 -0.05 -1.25 -18.45
N LYS A 157 -1.14 -1.12 -17.67
CA LYS A 157 -1.47 0.15 -16.98
C LYS A 157 -0.62 0.38 -15.75
N LEU A 158 -0.09 -0.69 -15.12
CA LEU A 158 0.78 -0.60 -13.95
C LEU A 158 2.22 -0.21 -14.31
N VAL A 159 2.83 -0.89 -15.30
CA VAL A 159 4.25 -0.69 -15.65
C VAL A 159 4.58 0.69 -16.26
N ASN A 160 3.59 1.49 -16.59
CA ASN A 160 3.80 2.88 -17.02
C ASN A 160 4.26 3.82 -15.89
N ARG A 161 4.42 3.32 -14.65
CA ARG A 161 4.92 4.08 -13.50
C ARG A 161 6.21 3.50 -12.96
N THR A 162 7.18 4.36 -12.68
CA THR A 162 8.49 3.99 -12.14
C THR A 162 8.47 4.00 -10.60
N SER A 163 7.62 3.17 -9.99
CA SER A 163 7.55 2.99 -8.54
C SER A 163 7.82 1.54 -8.19
N ALA A 164 8.66 1.29 -7.19
CA ALA A 164 8.85 -0.04 -6.64
C ALA A 164 7.67 -0.49 -5.74
N ASN A 165 6.76 0.43 -5.39
CA ASN A 165 5.66 0.15 -4.48
C ASN A 165 4.34 0.01 -5.26
N VAL A 166 3.80 -1.22 -5.28
CA VAL A 166 2.54 -1.54 -5.97
C VAL A 166 1.38 -0.72 -5.45
N THR A 167 1.31 -0.46 -4.12
CA THR A 167 0.22 0.32 -3.53
C THR A 167 0.15 1.73 -4.14
N ASN A 168 1.30 2.41 -4.26
CA ASN A 168 1.34 3.76 -4.80
C ASN A 168 0.96 3.80 -6.29
N MET A 169 1.23 2.71 -7.03
CA MET A 169 0.86 2.61 -8.45
C MET A 169 -0.66 2.55 -8.67
N LEU A 170 -1.42 2.08 -7.70
CA LEU A 170 -2.89 1.98 -7.76
C LEU A 170 -3.60 3.32 -7.50
N ALA A 171 -2.89 4.33 -6.98
CA ALA A 171 -3.49 5.61 -6.62
C ALA A 171 -4.13 6.30 -7.84
N GLY A 172 -5.42 6.66 -7.75
CA GLY A 172 -6.17 7.31 -8.83
C GLY A 172 -6.55 6.39 -10.00
N GLN A 173 -6.31 5.06 -9.90
CA GLN A 173 -6.57 4.13 -11.00
C GLN A 173 -7.98 3.50 -10.96
N MET A 174 -8.62 3.43 -9.80
CA MET A 174 -9.86 2.67 -9.60
C MET A 174 -10.86 3.42 -8.71
N PRO A 175 -12.18 3.37 -9.01
CA PRO A 175 -13.20 3.98 -8.15
C PRO A 175 -13.36 3.19 -6.84
N GLY A 176 -13.66 3.91 -5.76
CA GLY A 176 -13.87 3.32 -4.42
C GLY A 176 -12.59 2.91 -3.70
N VAL A 177 -11.43 3.19 -4.28
CA VAL A 177 -10.11 2.92 -3.67
C VAL A 177 -9.45 4.26 -3.33
N THR A 178 -9.20 4.47 -2.04
CA THR A 178 -8.48 5.62 -1.53
C THR A 178 -7.08 5.19 -1.11
N ILE A 179 -6.06 5.86 -1.62
CA ILE A 179 -4.67 5.63 -1.23
C ILE A 179 -4.10 6.95 -0.74
N ILE A 180 -3.61 6.95 0.50
CA ILE A 180 -3.02 8.11 1.16
C ILE A 180 -1.55 7.78 1.42
N GLN A 181 -0.66 8.51 0.79
CA GLN A 181 0.79 8.36 1.00
C GLN A 181 1.24 9.39 2.05
N ASN A 182 1.59 8.91 3.25
CA ASN A 182 1.96 9.77 4.37
C ASN A 182 3.42 10.23 4.37
N THR A 183 4.31 9.52 3.67
CA THR A 183 5.76 9.80 3.70
C THR A 183 6.41 9.40 2.38
N GLY A 184 7.50 10.09 2.02
CA GLY A 184 8.39 9.73 0.91
C GLY A 184 9.64 8.95 1.35
N GLN A 185 9.76 8.61 2.65
CA GLN A 185 10.92 7.90 3.19
C GLN A 185 11.13 6.55 2.48
N PRO A 186 12.31 6.28 1.93
CA PRO A 186 12.62 5.00 1.30
C PRO A 186 12.33 3.81 2.21
N GLY A 187 11.62 2.80 1.69
CA GLY A 187 11.22 1.61 2.44
C GLY A 187 9.98 1.75 3.31
N ALA A 188 9.57 2.99 3.65
CA ALA A 188 8.35 3.31 4.40
C ALA A 188 7.32 4.11 3.58
N ASP A 189 7.56 4.32 2.28
CA ASP A 189 6.79 5.17 1.38
C ASP A 189 5.53 4.52 0.81
N ALA A 190 5.14 3.34 1.30
CA ALA A 190 3.90 2.69 0.91
C ALA A 190 2.67 3.48 1.36
N GLY A 191 1.77 3.79 0.42
CA GLY A 191 0.49 4.40 0.73
C GLY A 191 -0.43 3.47 1.52
N VAL A 192 -1.26 4.04 2.38
CA VAL A 192 -2.32 3.32 3.10
C VAL A 192 -3.53 3.19 2.17
N LEU A 193 -3.90 1.95 1.85
CA LEU A 193 -5.02 1.66 0.96
C LEU A 193 -6.29 1.40 1.76
N ARG A 194 -7.40 2.04 1.35
CA ARG A 194 -8.75 1.83 1.92
C ARG A 194 -9.75 1.58 0.81
N VAL A 195 -10.69 0.65 1.03
CA VAL A 195 -11.76 0.33 0.09
C VAL A 195 -13.10 0.80 0.66
N ARG A 196 -13.77 1.72 -0.04
CA ARG A 196 -15.08 2.26 0.34
C ARG A 196 -15.11 2.90 1.73
N GLY A 197 -14.06 3.66 2.05
CA GLY A 197 -13.98 4.42 3.30
C GLY A 197 -13.42 3.63 4.50
N LEU A 198 -13.58 4.19 5.68
CA LEU A 198 -13.16 3.58 6.95
C LEU A 198 -14.29 2.66 7.46
N GLY A 199 -14.05 1.36 7.50
CA GLY A 199 -15.07 0.38 7.86
C GLY A 199 -15.18 0.08 9.34
N THR A 200 -14.15 0.37 10.14
CA THR A 200 -14.09 0.12 11.58
C THR A 200 -13.25 1.19 12.26
N MET A 201 -13.31 1.28 13.56
CA MET A 201 -12.46 2.15 14.38
C MET A 201 -11.10 1.50 14.71
N GLY A 202 -10.95 0.20 14.44
CA GLY A 202 -9.69 -0.54 14.50
C GLY A 202 -8.95 -0.56 13.16
N ASP A 203 -8.31 -1.70 12.81
CA ASP A 203 -7.61 -1.86 11.53
C ASP A 203 -8.60 -2.02 10.36
N ALA A 204 -8.69 -0.99 9.53
CA ALA A 204 -9.51 -0.92 8.32
C ALA A 204 -8.73 -1.30 7.04
N SER A 205 -7.59 -2.00 7.14
CA SER A 205 -6.79 -2.42 5.99
C SER A 205 -7.47 -3.49 5.15
N ALA A 206 -7.35 -3.40 3.83
CA ALA A 206 -7.82 -4.43 2.91
C ALA A 206 -6.90 -5.66 2.96
N MET A 207 -7.47 -6.86 2.82
CA MET A 207 -6.74 -8.11 2.72
C MET A 207 -6.01 -8.19 1.37
N VAL A 208 -4.73 -8.55 1.35
CA VAL A 208 -3.96 -8.77 0.12
C VAL A 208 -3.74 -10.26 -0.10
N VAL A 209 -4.08 -10.74 -1.28
CA VAL A 209 -3.91 -12.14 -1.69
C VAL A 209 -3.08 -12.20 -2.96
N VAL A 210 -1.97 -12.94 -2.92
CA VAL A 210 -1.07 -13.14 -4.07
C VAL A 210 -1.11 -14.61 -4.47
N ASP A 211 -1.55 -14.89 -5.70
CA ASP A 211 -1.68 -16.25 -6.25
C ASP A 211 -2.45 -17.20 -5.30
N GLY A 212 -3.52 -16.69 -4.67
CA GLY A 212 -4.41 -17.47 -3.78
C GLY A 212 -3.93 -17.58 -2.32
N VAL A 213 -2.83 -16.96 -1.93
CA VAL A 213 -2.27 -16.97 -0.58
C VAL A 213 -2.21 -15.55 -0.03
N GLU A 214 -2.62 -15.37 1.24
CA GLU A 214 -2.52 -14.08 1.91
C GLU A 214 -1.06 -13.61 2.00
N SER A 215 -0.84 -12.33 1.70
CA SER A 215 0.49 -11.76 1.60
C SER A 215 0.45 -10.23 1.83
N THR A 216 1.51 -9.54 1.47
CA THR A 216 1.59 -8.06 1.50
C THR A 216 1.84 -7.51 0.11
N MET A 217 1.45 -6.25 -0.13
CA MET A 217 1.72 -5.57 -1.42
C MET A 217 3.22 -5.50 -1.72
N SER A 218 4.05 -5.41 -0.68
CA SER A 218 5.52 -5.37 -0.80
C SER A 218 6.17 -6.69 -1.18
N SER A 219 5.45 -7.83 -1.13
CA SER A 219 5.99 -9.15 -1.51
C SER A 219 6.12 -9.35 -3.02
N VAL A 220 5.55 -8.48 -3.82
CA VAL A 220 5.49 -8.62 -5.29
C VAL A 220 6.16 -7.42 -5.95
N ASP A 221 6.95 -7.70 -7.00
CA ASP A 221 7.44 -6.65 -7.90
C ASP A 221 6.34 -6.27 -8.91
N PRO A 222 6.15 -4.98 -9.20
CA PRO A 222 5.15 -4.54 -10.19
C PRO A 222 5.27 -5.22 -11.56
N ASN A 223 6.51 -5.50 -12.02
CA ASN A 223 6.75 -6.13 -13.31
C ASN A 223 6.37 -7.62 -13.33
N ASP A 224 6.21 -8.26 -12.14
CA ASP A 224 5.76 -9.66 -12.04
C ASP A 224 4.23 -9.79 -12.07
N ILE A 225 3.49 -8.69 -11.98
CA ILE A 225 2.04 -8.69 -11.91
C ILE A 225 1.44 -8.89 -13.31
N GLU A 226 0.46 -9.79 -13.43
CA GLU A 226 -0.40 -9.95 -14.61
C GLU A 226 -1.62 -9.04 -14.52
N ASN A 227 -2.35 -9.12 -13.37
CA ASN A 227 -3.45 -8.25 -13.08
C ASN A 227 -3.65 -8.06 -11.56
N ILE A 228 -4.35 -7.01 -11.19
CA ILE A 228 -4.85 -6.78 -9.84
C ILE A 228 -6.37 -6.63 -9.93
N SER A 229 -7.09 -7.39 -9.09
CA SER A 229 -8.54 -7.29 -8.93
C SER A 229 -8.86 -6.85 -7.51
N ILE A 230 -9.70 -5.83 -7.34
CA ILE A 230 -10.16 -5.37 -6.03
C ILE A 230 -11.63 -5.73 -5.88
N LEU A 231 -11.91 -6.61 -4.91
CA LEU A 231 -13.25 -7.05 -4.54
C LEU A 231 -13.80 -6.06 -3.52
N LYS A 232 -14.85 -5.33 -3.88
CA LYS A 232 -15.33 -4.18 -3.13
C LYS A 232 -16.60 -4.45 -2.32
N ASP A 233 -17.37 -5.47 -2.69
CA ASP A 233 -18.62 -5.82 -2.04
C ASP A 233 -18.55 -7.20 -1.35
N ALA A 234 -19.56 -7.49 -0.55
CA ALA A 234 -19.62 -8.72 0.21
C ALA A 234 -19.78 -9.97 -0.66
N ALA A 235 -20.49 -9.90 -1.79
CA ALA A 235 -20.67 -11.06 -2.66
C ALA A 235 -19.35 -11.50 -3.29
N ALA A 236 -18.58 -10.56 -3.84
CA ALA A 236 -17.27 -10.86 -4.42
C ALA A 236 -16.24 -11.31 -3.38
N SER A 237 -16.27 -10.74 -2.17
CA SER A 237 -15.23 -10.94 -1.14
C SER A 237 -15.55 -12.04 -0.12
N ALA A 238 -16.81 -12.48 0.02
CA ALA A 238 -17.26 -13.43 1.06
C ALA A 238 -16.45 -14.74 1.11
N ILE A 239 -16.02 -15.24 -0.04
CA ILE A 239 -15.26 -16.48 -0.12
C ILE A 239 -13.87 -16.40 0.54
N TYR A 240 -13.31 -15.19 0.72
CA TYR A 240 -12.05 -14.96 1.43
C TYR A 240 -12.24 -14.84 2.95
N GLY A 241 -13.50 -14.73 3.41
CA GLY A 241 -13.85 -14.85 4.83
C GLY A 241 -13.71 -13.57 5.63
N VAL A 242 -13.51 -13.79 6.92
CA VAL A 242 -13.57 -12.80 8.00
C VAL A 242 -12.56 -11.66 7.93
N ARG A 243 -11.54 -11.76 7.09
CA ARG A 243 -10.56 -10.69 6.88
C ARG A 243 -10.88 -9.83 5.65
N ALA A 244 -11.96 -10.19 4.94
CA ALA A 244 -12.39 -9.51 3.72
C ALA A 244 -13.38 -8.35 3.96
N ALA A 245 -13.77 -8.07 5.20
CA ALA A 245 -14.73 -7.02 5.55
C ALA A 245 -14.32 -5.62 5.06
N ASN A 246 -13.01 -5.37 4.96
CA ASN A 246 -12.45 -4.11 4.45
C ASN A 246 -12.05 -4.17 2.96
N GLY A 247 -12.52 -5.19 2.22
CA GLY A 247 -12.20 -5.45 0.82
C GLY A 247 -11.02 -6.39 0.64
N VAL A 248 -10.87 -6.93 -0.57
CA VAL A 248 -9.80 -7.87 -0.91
C VAL A 248 -9.09 -7.41 -2.18
N ILE A 249 -7.76 -7.42 -2.15
CA ILE A 249 -6.89 -7.11 -3.27
C ILE A 249 -6.29 -8.43 -3.75
N LEU A 250 -6.68 -8.87 -4.93
CA LEU A 250 -6.17 -10.08 -5.55
C LEU A 250 -5.09 -9.70 -6.55
N ILE A 251 -3.90 -10.20 -6.34
CA ILE A 251 -2.76 -10.05 -7.24
C ILE A 251 -2.49 -11.40 -7.90
N THR A 252 -2.61 -11.42 -9.23
CA THR A 252 -2.20 -12.57 -10.03
C THR A 252 -0.87 -12.27 -10.66
N THR A 253 0.10 -13.16 -10.49
CA THR A 253 1.44 -12.98 -11.06
C THR A 253 1.55 -13.66 -12.42
N LYS A 254 2.48 -13.15 -13.25
CA LYS A 254 2.76 -13.65 -14.59
C LYS A 254 3.18 -15.10 -14.55
N LYS A 255 2.57 -15.92 -15.40
CA LYS A 255 2.85 -17.37 -15.54
C LYS A 255 3.69 -17.66 -16.78
N GLY A 256 4.23 -18.87 -16.83
CA GLY A 256 4.90 -19.40 -18.01
C GLY A 256 3.93 -19.64 -19.15
N THR A 257 4.40 -19.48 -20.38
CA THR A 257 3.64 -19.71 -21.62
C THR A 257 4.26 -20.84 -22.42
N LYS A 258 3.42 -21.61 -23.16
CA LYS A 258 3.92 -22.61 -24.11
C LYS A 258 4.61 -21.89 -25.25
N GLY A 259 5.73 -22.43 -25.67
CA GLY A 259 6.51 -21.93 -26.82
C GLY A 259 7.98 -21.67 -26.48
N ARG A 260 8.64 -20.88 -27.32
CA ARG A 260 10.05 -20.54 -27.12
C ARG A 260 10.23 -19.73 -25.80
N THR A 261 11.40 -19.87 -25.24
CA THR A 261 11.79 -19.05 -24.09
C THR A 261 11.91 -17.57 -24.50
N ILE A 262 11.27 -16.70 -23.73
CA ILE A 262 11.32 -15.24 -23.87
C ILE A 262 12.08 -14.68 -22.68
N VAL A 263 13.10 -13.88 -22.95
CA VAL A 263 13.87 -13.15 -21.94
C VAL A 263 13.54 -11.68 -22.06
N SER A 264 13.13 -11.07 -20.95
CA SER A 264 12.83 -9.63 -20.92
C SER A 264 13.60 -8.95 -19.79
N TYR A 265 14.12 -7.79 -20.07
CA TYR A 265 14.78 -6.90 -19.12
C TYR A 265 14.08 -5.54 -19.09
N ASP A 266 13.74 -5.08 -17.88
CA ASP A 266 13.15 -3.79 -17.60
C ASP A 266 14.02 -3.08 -16.57
N GLY A 267 14.59 -1.93 -16.92
CA GLY A 267 15.44 -1.17 -16.02
C GLY A 267 15.20 0.32 -16.10
N TYR A 268 15.37 1.02 -14.98
CA TYR A 268 15.38 2.48 -14.95
C TYR A 268 16.35 3.01 -13.89
N VAL A 269 16.82 4.22 -14.14
CA VAL A 269 17.59 5.04 -13.20
C VAL A 269 16.94 6.41 -13.09
N GLY A 270 17.07 7.04 -11.95
CA GLY A 270 16.47 8.35 -11.75
C GLY A 270 16.97 9.04 -10.48
N TRP A 271 16.44 10.22 -10.27
CA TRP A 271 16.66 11.01 -9.05
C TRP A 271 15.34 11.55 -8.52
N GLN A 272 15.32 11.81 -7.23
CA GLN A 272 14.17 12.35 -6.52
C GLN A 272 14.53 13.63 -5.78
N SER A 273 13.55 14.52 -5.66
CA SER A 273 13.63 15.74 -4.86
C SER A 273 12.36 15.91 -4.02
N ALA A 274 12.38 16.76 -2.99
CA ALA A 274 11.17 17.07 -2.24
C ALA A 274 10.11 17.70 -3.15
N SER A 275 8.85 17.23 -3.06
CA SER A 275 7.76 17.77 -3.88
C SER A 275 7.36 19.17 -3.44
N ARG A 276 7.32 19.41 -2.14
CA ARG A 276 6.99 20.68 -1.52
C ARG A 276 7.58 20.75 -0.11
N MET A 277 8.11 21.93 0.26
CA MET A 277 8.59 22.23 1.61
C MET A 277 8.09 23.62 2.03
N PRO A 278 7.80 23.84 3.32
CA PRO A 278 7.44 25.15 3.84
C PRO A 278 8.67 26.08 3.79
N LYS A 279 8.43 27.36 3.60
CA LYS A 279 9.46 28.37 3.65
C LYS A 279 9.54 29.00 5.03
N PHE A 280 10.68 28.87 5.66
CA PHE A 280 10.98 29.48 6.94
C PHE A 280 11.76 30.80 6.73
N LEU A 281 11.64 31.72 7.70
CA LEU A 281 12.34 32.99 7.70
C LEU A 281 13.82 32.80 8.03
N ASP A 282 14.66 33.70 7.48
CA ASP A 282 16.07 33.86 7.83
C ASP A 282 16.25 34.40 9.27
N SER A 283 17.49 34.46 9.75
CA SER A 283 17.80 34.87 11.11
C SER A 283 17.45 36.33 11.41
N TYR A 284 17.62 37.24 10.45
CA TYR A 284 17.30 38.65 10.63
C TYR A 284 15.77 38.86 10.82
N ASN A 285 14.98 38.35 9.87
CA ASN A 285 13.54 38.45 9.95
C ASN A 285 12.95 37.69 11.14
N TYR A 286 13.51 36.53 11.49
CA TYR A 286 13.16 35.81 12.71
C TYR A 286 13.41 36.63 13.96
N ALA A 287 14.59 37.26 14.07
CA ALA A 287 14.95 38.08 15.24
C ALA A 287 14.07 39.34 15.38
N VAL A 288 13.72 39.99 14.26
CA VAL A 288 12.80 41.12 14.25
C VAL A 288 11.42 40.72 14.77
N LEU A 289 10.85 39.62 14.25
CA LEU A 289 9.54 39.14 14.69
C LEU A 289 9.57 38.62 16.12
N MET A 290 10.69 38.06 16.59
CA MET A 290 10.83 37.67 18.00
C MET A 290 10.83 38.87 18.94
N ASN A 291 11.54 39.97 18.62
CA ASN A 291 11.47 41.21 19.38
C ASN A 291 10.04 41.76 19.46
N GLU A 292 9.31 41.70 18.34
CA GLU A 292 7.90 42.11 18.30
C GLU A 292 7.02 41.24 19.24
N ALA A 293 7.18 39.90 19.15
CA ALA A 293 6.43 38.99 20.01
C ALA A 293 6.68 39.21 21.50
N TYR A 294 7.94 39.46 21.89
CA TYR A 294 8.29 39.86 23.27
C TYR A 294 7.65 41.16 23.67
N THR A 295 7.70 42.16 22.78
CA THR A 295 7.08 43.50 23.03
C THR A 295 5.58 43.37 23.19
N ASN A 296 4.91 42.55 22.37
CA ASN A 296 3.48 42.27 22.49
C ASN A 296 3.09 41.58 23.82
N ASP A 297 4.01 40.83 24.41
CA ASP A 297 3.84 40.19 25.73
C ASP A 297 4.29 41.10 26.90
N GLY A 298 4.63 42.37 26.65
CA GLY A 298 5.08 43.36 27.64
C GLY A 298 6.51 43.14 28.12
N LEU A 299 7.31 42.40 27.36
CA LEU A 299 8.72 42.08 27.65
C LEU A 299 9.67 42.83 26.70
N LYS A 300 10.93 43.01 27.12
CA LYS A 300 11.96 43.53 26.24
C LYS A 300 12.40 42.47 25.25
N GLY A 301 12.51 42.83 23.96
CA GLY A 301 13.05 41.95 22.92
C GLY A 301 14.47 41.50 23.24
N PRO A 302 14.81 40.20 22.88
CA PRO A 302 16.12 39.64 23.20
C PRO A 302 17.28 40.18 22.33
N TYR A 303 17.00 40.78 21.17
CA TYR A 303 17.99 41.24 20.21
C TYR A 303 18.00 42.78 20.14
N ASP A 304 19.15 43.40 20.40
CA ASP A 304 19.39 44.84 20.21
C ASP A 304 19.77 45.12 18.74
N GLU A 305 19.89 46.38 18.38
CA GLU A 305 20.23 46.84 17.03
C GLU A 305 21.56 46.27 16.53
N THR A 306 22.54 46.05 17.45
CA THR A 306 23.83 45.46 17.11
C THR A 306 23.68 44.00 16.73
N ALA A 307 22.89 43.24 17.49
CA ALA A 307 22.57 41.84 17.17
C ALA A 307 21.82 41.73 15.81
N LEU A 308 20.80 42.59 15.61
CA LEU A 308 20.04 42.63 14.37
C LEU A 308 20.95 42.92 13.16
N GLN A 309 21.90 43.88 13.31
CA GLN A 309 22.84 44.20 12.23
C GLN A 309 23.79 43.01 11.94
N LYS A 310 24.27 42.30 12.98
CA LYS A 310 25.12 41.10 12.80
C LYS A 310 24.41 39.96 12.13
N PHE A 311 23.12 39.71 12.42
CA PHE A 311 22.31 38.74 11.66
C PHE A 311 22.15 39.13 10.20
N LYS A 312 22.01 40.45 9.91
CA LYS A 312 21.81 40.96 8.56
C LYS A 312 23.07 40.89 7.69
N ASP A 313 24.24 41.20 8.27
CA ASP A 313 25.50 41.22 7.53
C ASP A 313 26.32 39.93 7.60
N GLY A 314 25.88 38.94 8.47
CA GLY A 314 26.53 37.65 8.63
C GLY A 314 27.90 37.72 9.31
N SER A 315 28.18 38.79 10.01
CA SER A 315 29.43 38.98 10.75
C SER A 315 29.50 38.16 12.01
N ASP A 316 30.15 37.30 12.38
CA ASP A 316 30.14 36.48 13.62
C ASP A 316 29.15 35.31 13.59
N PRO A 317 29.36 34.37 12.68
CA PRO A 317 28.40 33.28 12.43
C PRO A 317 28.26 32.28 13.60
N ASP A 318 29.18 32.25 14.57
CA ASP A 318 29.06 31.39 15.72
C ASP A 318 28.00 31.87 16.72
N PHE A 319 27.88 33.21 16.89
CA PHE A 319 26.95 33.85 17.81
C PHE A 319 25.69 34.40 17.10
N TYR A 320 25.82 34.81 15.85
CA TYR A 320 24.73 35.40 15.03
C TYR A 320 24.61 34.69 13.68
N PRO A 321 24.34 33.35 13.69
CA PRO A 321 24.26 32.57 12.47
C PRO A 321 23.02 32.90 11.64
N ASN A 322 23.02 32.43 10.39
CA ASN A 322 21.85 32.29 9.55
C ASN A 322 21.74 30.82 9.09
N SER A 323 21.25 29.96 9.95
CA SER A 323 21.26 28.50 9.76
C SER A 323 20.05 28.01 8.99
N ASP A 324 20.28 27.44 7.81
CA ASP A 324 19.27 26.67 7.09
C ASP A 324 19.35 25.18 7.48
N TRP A 325 18.63 24.83 8.53
CA TRP A 325 18.59 23.47 9.07
C TRP A 325 17.98 22.47 8.09
N LEU A 326 16.90 22.85 7.40
CA LEU A 326 16.23 21.96 6.46
C LEU A 326 17.05 21.77 5.18
N GLY A 327 17.57 22.85 4.61
CA GLY A 327 18.43 22.76 3.43
C GLY A 327 19.73 22.01 3.70
N THR A 328 20.25 22.08 4.96
CA THR A 328 21.44 21.32 5.36
C THR A 328 21.15 19.84 5.67
N LEU A 329 19.96 19.53 6.19
CA LEU A 329 19.53 18.16 6.51
C LEU A 329 19.13 17.39 5.27
N LEU A 330 18.42 18.05 4.32
CA LEU A 330 17.88 17.42 3.12
C LEU A 330 18.86 17.61 1.95
N SER A 331 19.21 16.55 1.26
CA SER A 331 19.90 16.64 -0.01
C SER A 331 18.91 17.03 -1.13
N GLU A 332 19.38 17.78 -2.12
CA GLU A 332 18.56 18.18 -3.27
C GLU A 332 18.15 16.98 -4.12
N ASN A 333 18.96 15.92 -4.15
CA ASN A 333 18.75 14.76 -5.02
C ASN A 333 19.10 13.44 -4.31
N GLY A 334 18.13 12.54 -4.23
CA GLY A 334 18.34 11.13 -3.89
C GLY A 334 18.31 10.27 -5.14
N LEU A 335 19.32 9.43 -5.35
CA LEU A 335 19.39 8.54 -6.52
C LEU A 335 18.51 7.30 -6.30
N PHE A 336 17.97 6.74 -7.37
CA PHE A 336 17.31 5.44 -7.35
C PHE A 336 17.48 4.71 -8.68
N ASN A 337 17.46 3.37 -8.59
CA ASN A 337 17.48 2.51 -9.76
C ASN A 337 16.65 1.24 -9.53
N ASN A 338 16.27 0.59 -10.62
CA ASN A 338 15.57 -0.69 -10.62
C ASN A 338 16.02 -1.52 -11.82
N HIS A 339 16.22 -2.81 -11.59
CA HIS A 339 16.62 -3.78 -12.61
C HIS A 339 15.76 -5.04 -12.47
N HIS A 340 14.94 -5.34 -13.45
CA HIS A 340 14.09 -6.52 -13.49
C HIS A 340 14.43 -7.40 -14.71
N LEU A 341 14.70 -8.67 -14.46
CA LEU A 341 14.94 -9.68 -15.49
C LEU A 341 13.89 -10.77 -15.36
N SER A 342 13.19 -11.08 -16.44
CA SER A 342 12.24 -12.20 -16.47
C SER A 342 12.53 -13.18 -17.62
N ILE A 343 12.32 -14.45 -17.33
CA ILE A 343 12.51 -15.57 -18.26
C ILE A 343 11.24 -16.41 -18.23
N LYS A 344 10.53 -16.53 -19.35
CA LYS A 344 9.28 -17.25 -19.47
C LYS A 344 9.36 -18.24 -20.63
N GLY A 345 8.77 -19.42 -20.47
CA GLY A 345 8.75 -20.41 -21.51
C GLY A 345 8.07 -21.71 -21.08
N GLY A 346 8.16 -22.72 -21.92
CA GLY A 346 7.70 -24.06 -21.61
C GLY A 346 7.20 -24.84 -22.79
N GLY A 347 6.91 -26.10 -22.54
CA GLY A 347 6.29 -27.04 -23.50
C GLY A 347 4.89 -27.43 -23.06
N ASP A 348 4.40 -28.54 -23.64
CA ASP A 348 3.04 -29.03 -23.33
C ASP A 348 2.88 -29.54 -21.90
N LYS A 349 3.97 -30.05 -21.30
CA LYS A 349 3.94 -30.67 -19.97
C LYS A 349 4.32 -29.70 -18.86
N VAL A 350 5.22 -28.75 -19.10
CA VAL A 350 5.73 -27.83 -18.09
C VAL A 350 5.84 -26.44 -18.68
N THR A 351 5.28 -25.44 -18.01
CA THR A 351 5.53 -24.03 -18.29
C THR A 351 6.13 -23.37 -17.06
N TYR A 352 6.99 -22.37 -17.25
CA TYR A 352 7.71 -21.71 -16.18
C TYR A 352 7.84 -20.20 -16.43
N SER A 353 7.86 -19.45 -15.32
CA SER A 353 8.22 -18.03 -15.28
C SER A 353 9.19 -17.83 -14.12
N LEU A 354 10.37 -17.28 -14.42
CA LEU A 354 11.39 -16.91 -13.45
C LEU A 354 11.58 -15.40 -13.53
N ALA A 355 11.65 -14.73 -12.39
CA ALA A 355 11.89 -13.29 -12.34
C ALA A 355 12.89 -12.95 -11.24
N PHE A 356 13.73 -11.96 -11.52
CA PHE A 356 14.73 -11.40 -10.62
C PHE A 356 14.58 -9.87 -10.65
N ASN A 357 14.51 -9.27 -9.47
CA ASN A 357 14.46 -7.82 -9.35
C ASN A 357 15.47 -7.33 -8.31
N TYR A 358 16.11 -6.22 -8.62
CA TYR A 358 16.91 -5.43 -7.69
C TYR A 358 16.44 -3.99 -7.76
N HIS A 359 16.14 -3.40 -6.60
CA HIS A 359 15.77 -2.01 -6.44
C HIS A 359 16.65 -1.36 -5.37
N ASP A 360 17.12 -0.15 -5.63
CA ASP A 360 17.91 0.64 -4.70
C ASP A 360 17.46 2.10 -4.75
N LYS A 361 17.32 2.73 -3.57
CA LYS A 361 16.80 4.10 -3.44
C LYS A 361 17.44 4.81 -2.26
N ASP A 362 18.20 5.86 -2.53
CA ASP A 362 18.72 6.77 -1.52
C ASP A 362 17.62 7.72 -1.04
N GLY A 363 17.64 8.05 0.25
CA GLY A 363 16.76 9.07 0.82
C GLY A 363 17.27 10.49 0.57
N LEU A 364 16.44 11.48 0.93
CA LEU A 364 16.81 12.89 0.93
C LEU A 364 17.60 13.28 2.21
N ILE A 365 17.56 12.47 3.26
CA ILE A 365 18.39 12.65 4.46
C ILE A 365 19.61 11.74 4.34
N VAL A 366 20.78 12.26 4.71
CA VAL A 366 22.03 11.50 4.72
C VAL A 366 21.90 10.23 5.58
N ASN A 367 22.60 9.15 5.20
CA ASN A 367 22.51 7.83 5.84
C ASN A 367 21.12 7.18 5.78
N THR A 368 20.30 7.57 4.79
CA THR A 368 19.03 6.91 4.51
C THR A 368 19.09 6.23 3.15
N ASN A 369 18.85 4.92 3.14
CA ASN A 369 18.83 4.09 1.93
C ASN A 369 17.84 2.94 2.09
N TYR A 370 17.27 2.48 1.01
CA TYR A 370 16.47 1.27 0.92
C TYR A 370 16.88 0.47 -0.30
N ASN A 371 17.28 -0.78 -0.09
CA ASN A 371 17.50 -1.71 -1.18
C ASN A 371 16.69 -2.99 -1.00
N LYS A 372 16.31 -3.60 -2.13
CA LYS A 372 15.48 -4.80 -2.14
C LYS A 372 15.84 -5.70 -3.30
N PHE A 373 16.01 -6.96 -2.99
CA PHE A 373 16.22 -8.04 -3.95
C PHE A 373 15.06 -9.02 -3.91
N ASN A 374 14.46 -9.34 -5.07
CA ASN A 374 13.37 -10.29 -5.21
C ASN A 374 13.73 -11.39 -6.19
N VAL A 375 13.29 -12.60 -5.89
CA VAL A 375 13.27 -13.74 -6.83
C VAL A 375 11.89 -14.37 -6.79
N ARG A 376 11.31 -14.62 -7.96
CA ARG A 376 10.04 -15.34 -8.11
C ARG A 376 10.16 -16.46 -9.13
N ALA A 377 9.54 -17.60 -8.81
CA ALA A 377 9.46 -18.76 -9.71
C ALA A 377 8.03 -19.29 -9.70
N ASN A 378 7.38 -19.32 -10.86
CA ASN A 378 6.07 -19.92 -11.08
C ASN A 378 6.23 -21.07 -12.06
N ILE A 379 5.81 -22.27 -11.68
CA ILE A 379 5.93 -23.49 -12.45
C ILE A 379 4.58 -24.21 -12.48
N ASP A 380 4.06 -24.47 -13.67
CA ASP A 380 2.86 -25.26 -13.90
C ASP A 380 3.27 -26.56 -14.60
N ALA A 381 2.96 -27.71 -14.00
CA ALA A 381 3.32 -29.02 -14.52
C ALA A 381 2.07 -29.89 -14.73
N GLN A 382 1.81 -30.29 -15.98
CA GLN A 382 0.79 -31.27 -16.33
C GLN A 382 1.40 -32.68 -16.21
N ILE A 383 1.14 -33.36 -15.08
CA ILE A 383 1.70 -34.69 -14.78
C ILE A 383 1.10 -35.73 -15.70
N ASN A 384 -0.22 -35.71 -15.84
CA ASN A 384 -0.99 -36.50 -16.77
C ASN A 384 -2.25 -35.76 -17.21
N SER A 385 -3.14 -36.39 -17.99
CA SER A 385 -4.37 -35.76 -18.51
C SER A 385 -5.33 -35.26 -17.43
N ARG A 386 -5.22 -35.74 -16.18
CA ARG A 386 -6.13 -35.41 -15.07
C ARG A 386 -5.46 -34.67 -13.91
N LEU A 387 -4.12 -34.72 -13.79
CA LEU A 387 -3.39 -34.16 -12.66
C LEU A 387 -2.46 -33.04 -13.11
N LYS A 388 -2.71 -31.85 -12.59
CA LYS A 388 -1.86 -30.68 -12.73
C LYS A 388 -1.29 -30.28 -11.35
N LEU A 389 0.00 -29.97 -11.31
CA LEU A 389 0.68 -29.36 -10.16
C LEU A 389 1.08 -27.93 -10.51
N THR A 390 0.91 -27.04 -9.54
CA THR A 390 1.34 -25.64 -9.63
C THR A 390 2.26 -25.34 -8.46
N THR A 391 3.34 -24.62 -8.70
CA THR A 391 4.26 -24.21 -7.66
C THR A 391 4.58 -22.74 -7.86
N ASN A 392 4.33 -21.92 -6.84
CA ASN A 392 4.69 -20.51 -6.83
C ASN A 392 5.61 -20.28 -5.63
N MET A 393 6.80 -19.77 -5.89
CA MET A 393 7.80 -19.44 -4.87
C MET A 393 8.24 -17.99 -5.04
N ALA A 394 8.35 -17.28 -3.93
CA ALA A 394 8.89 -15.94 -3.91
C ALA A 394 9.83 -15.79 -2.71
N VAL A 395 10.95 -15.15 -2.93
CA VAL A 395 11.89 -14.74 -1.89
C VAL A 395 12.18 -13.27 -2.09
N TYR A 396 12.14 -12.51 -1.02
CA TYR A 396 12.75 -11.18 -1.05
C TYR A 396 13.59 -10.93 0.19
N ARG A 397 14.58 -10.10 0.02
CA ARG A 397 15.34 -9.48 1.11
C ARG A 397 15.35 -7.97 0.88
N SER A 398 14.91 -7.21 1.87
CA SER A 398 15.03 -5.76 1.87
C SER A 398 15.87 -5.30 3.05
N ASN A 399 16.58 -4.21 2.85
CA ASN A 399 17.40 -3.57 3.86
C ASN A 399 17.10 -2.07 3.81
N MET A 400 16.50 -1.55 4.87
CA MET A 400 16.31 -0.13 5.11
C MET A 400 17.35 0.33 6.12
N THR A 401 18.08 1.37 5.79
CA THR A 401 19.04 2.04 6.67
C THR A 401 18.54 3.47 6.93
N ALA A 402 18.62 3.90 8.17
CA ALA A 402 18.27 5.26 8.57
C ALA A 402 19.16 5.70 9.76
N PRO A 403 19.29 7.00 10.05
CA PRO A 403 19.89 7.49 11.27
C PRO A 403 19.19 6.93 12.52
N ALA A 404 19.96 6.55 13.55
CA ALA A 404 19.44 5.95 14.79
C ALA A 404 18.43 6.84 15.54
N ALA A 405 18.52 8.17 15.38
CA ALA A 405 17.57 9.13 15.96
C ALA A 405 16.14 9.03 15.37
N GLY A 406 15.98 8.33 14.24
CA GLY A 406 14.71 8.19 13.53
C GLY A 406 14.37 9.39 12.66
N ILE A 407 13.94 9.11 11.43
CA ILE A 407 13.65 10.13 10.40
C ILE A 407 12.58 11.13 10.88
N SER A 408 11.50 10.64 11.50
CA SER A 408 10.42 11.50 12.00
C SER A 408 10.93 12.51 13.05
N ASN A 409 11.78 12.06 13.99
CA ASN A 409 12.38 12.93 15.00
C ASN A 409 13.32 13.96 14.38
N LEU A 410 14.19 13.54 13.45
CA LEU A 410 15.10 14.46 12.76
C LEU A 410 14.36 15.57 12.04
N MET A 411 13.32 15.20 11.28
CA MET A 411 12.49 16.19 10.58
C MET A 411 11.74 17.10 11.55
N HIS A 412 11.15 16.52 12.64
CA HIS A 412 10.50 17.32 13.68
C HIS A 412 11.48 18.33 14.30
N TYR A 413 12.71 17.89 14.62
CA TYR A 413 13.73 18.81 15.14
C TYR A 413 14.08 19.89 14.12
N ALA A 414 14.36 19.52 12.88
CA ALA A 414 14.69 20.46 11.82
C ALA A 414 13.60 21.50 11.54
N PHE A 415 12.33 21.19 11.78
CA PHE A 415 11.22 22.16 11.71
C PHE A 415 11.20 23.13 12.89
N ARG A 416 11.81 22.78 14.04
CA ARG A 416 11.86 23.60 15.25
C ARG A 416 13.16 24.39 15.41
N GLU A 417 14.29 23.83 14.97
CA GLU A 417 15.61 24.43 15.12
C GLU A 417 15.69 25.77 14.40
N THR A 418 16.02 26.83 15.16
CA THR A 418 15.89 28.22 14.71
C THR A 418 17.08 28.67 13.85
N PRO A 419 16.89 29.61 12.92
CA PRO A 419 17.96 30.13 12.10
C PRO A 419 19.04 30.90 12.90
N VAL A 420 18.72 31.33 14.10
CA VAL A 420 19.62 32.04 15.03
C VAL A 420 20.45 31.10 15.92
N THR A 421 20.38 29.79 15.69
CA THR A 421 21.21 28.78 16.35
C THR A 421 22.17 28.17 15.35
N PRO A 422 23.48 28.11 15.59
CA PRO A 422 24.43 27.51 14.65
C PRO A 422 24.23 26.00 14.55
N ILE A 423 24.34 25.43 13.36
CA ILE A 423 24.40 23.98 13.14
C ILE A 423 25.75 23.47 13.61
N GLN A 424 26.81 24.11 13.16
CA GLN A 424 28.20 23.81 13.42
C GLN A 424 28.95 25.13 13.65
N LEU A 425 29.82 25.14 14.63
CA LEU A 425 30.68 26.27 14.95
C LEU A 425 31.88 26.34 13.96
N SER A 426 32.51 27.49 13.88
CA SER A 426 33.65 27.75 12.98
C SER A 426 34.83 26.81 13.22
N ASN A 427 34.98 26.25 14.43
CA ASN A 427 35.98 25.25 14.79
C ASN A 427 35.57 23.80 14.39
N GLY A 428 34.42 23.61 13.75
CA GLY A 428 33.94 22.30 13.32
C GLY A 428 33.10 21.53 14.34
N ASN A 429 32.95 22.03 15.56
CA ASN A 429 32.14 21.41 16.60
C ASN A 429 30.64 21.64 16.37
N TYR A 430 29.80 20.64 16.71
CA TYR A 430 28.35 20.80 16.63
C TYR A 430 27.81 21.56 17.83
N ALA A 431 26.89 22.50 17.56
CA ALA A 431 26.12 23.20 18.58
C ALA A 431 24.81 22.48 18.90
N LEU A 432 24.08 22.95 19.91
CA LEU A 432 22.76 22.43 20.29
C LEU A 432 21.69 23.52 20.23
N PHE A 433 20.55 23.21 19.67
CA PHE A 433 19.34 23.99 19.85
C PHE A 433 18.79 23.75 21.25
N LYS A 434 18.65 24.80 22.06
CA LYS A 434 18.11 24.76 23.44
C LYS A 434 18.78 23.71 24.35
N ASN A 435 20.03 23.37 24.13
CA ASN A 435 20.75 22.30 24.83
C ASN A 435 20.12 20.90 24.69
N GLU A 436 19.26 20.67 23.70
CA GLU A 436 18.52 19.42 23.53
C GLU A 436 19.00 18.59 22.33
N HIS A 437 18.99 19.17 21.14
CA HIS A 437 19.23 18.43 19.89
C HIS A 437 19.92 19.27 18.80
N ASN A 438 20.42 18.53 17.79
CA ASN A 438 20.93 19.04 16.52
C ASN A 438 20.62 17.98 15.45
N SER A 439 19.61 18.22 14.62
CA SER A 439 19.12 17.25 13.63
C SER A 439 20.18 16.84 12.63
N VAL A 440 21.01 17.78 12.19
CA VAL A 440 22.07 17.53 11.21
C VAL A 440 23.18 16.64 11.80
N ALA A 441 23.62 16.93 13.02
CA ALA A 441 24.61 16.13 13.71
C ALA A 441 24.11 14.70 13.96
N TYR A 442 22.86 14.55 14.45
CA TYR A 442 22.26 13.24 14.67
C TYR A 442 22.09 12.45 13.36
N ALA A 443 21.77 13.12 12.24
CA ALA A 443 21.66 12.45 10.94
C ALA A 443 23.02 11.96 10.43
N ARG A 444 24.08 12.74 10.61
CA ARG A 444 25.42 12.43 10.08
C ARG A 444 26.21 11.45 10.95
N GLU A 445 26.18 11.64 12.28
CA GLU A 445 27.08 10.98 13.22
C GLU A 445 26.36 10.23 14.35
N GLY A 446 25.03 10.36 14.49
CA GLY A 446 24.24 9.82 15.60
C GLY A 446 24.11 8.29 15.62
N GLY A 447 24.66 7.60 14.65
CA GLY A 447 24.58 6.15 14.51
C GLY A 447 23.51 5.72 13.51
N THR A 448 23.22 4.41 13.45
CA THR A 448 22.36 3.82 12.42
C THR A 448 21.27 2.93 13.01
N TYR A 449 20.11 2.97 12.42
CA TYR A 449 19.03 1.99 12.50
C TYR A 449 18.98 1.22 11.19
N LYS A 450 18.86 -0.10 11.27
CA LYS A 450 18.60 -0.93 10.09
C LYS A 450 17.34 -1.75 10.32
N GLU A 451 16.60 -2.00 9.23
CA GLU A 451 15.51 -2.96 9.20
C GLU A 451 15.75 -3.91 8.03
N ILE A 452 16.10 -5.15 8.37
CA ILE A 452 16.45 -6.18 7.41
C ILE A 452 15.32 -7.20 7.40
N ASN A 453 14.48 -7.16 6.35
CA ASN A 453 13.39 -8.09 6.17
C ASN A 453 13.77 -9.17 5.17
N SER A 454 13.72 -10.43 5.59
CA SER A 454 13.87 -11.60 4.72
C SER A 454 12.56 -12.39 4.73
N ASN A 455 11.93 -12.51 3.57
CA ASN A 455 10.66 -13.22 3.41
C ASN A 455 10.84 -14.37 2.42
N PHE A 456 10.32 -15.51 2.77
CA PHE A 456 10.08 -16.63 1.86
C PHE A 456 8.59 -16.95 1.86
N GLN A 457 8.01 -17.00 0.69
CA GLN A 457 6.63 -17.44 0.46
C GLN A 457 6.65 -18.54 -0.60
N GLY A 458 6.08 -19.69 -0.25
CA GLY A 458 5.95 -20.80 -1.17
C GLY A 458 4.57 -21.43 -1.09
N ASN A 459 4.01 -21.80 -2.25
CA ASN A 459 2.83 -22.62 -2.29
C ASN A 459 2.98 -23.75 -3.34
N VAL A 460 2.36 -24.88 -3.05
CA VAL A 460 2.20 -26.01 -3.95
C VAL A 460 0.70 -26.28 -4.08
N GLY A 461 0.19 -26.17 -5.30
CA GLY A 461 -1.18 -26.45 -5.67
C GLY A 461 -1.29 -27.75 -6.45
N MET A 462 -2.34 -28.51 -6.19
CA MET A 462 -2.72 -29.71 -6.92
C MET A 462 -4.12 -29.52 -7.48
N GLU A 463 -4.33 -29.82 -8.75
CA GLU A 463 -5.64 -29.88 -9.38
C GLU A 463 -5.81 -31.28 -10.01
N LEU A 464 -6.84 -31.99 -9.59
CA LEU A 464 -7.19 -33.34 -10.06
C LEU A 464 -8.59 -33.32 -10.69
N ASP A 465 -8.67 -33.59 -11.99
CA ASP A 465 -9.93 -33.79 -12.71
C ASP A 465 -10.49 -35.18 -12.36
N ILE A 466 -11.55 -35.24 -11.52
CA ILE A 466 -12.17 -36.48 -11.08
C ILE A 466 -13.08 -37.03 -12.17
N ILE A 467 -14.01 -36.24 -12.63
CA ILE A 467 -14.91 -36.47 -13.76
C ILE A 467 -15.10 -35.14 -14.53
N ASP A 468 -15.73 -35.21 -15.69
CA ASP A 468 -16.05 -34.03 -16.46
C ASP A 468 -16.86 -33.00 -15.65
N GLY A 469 -16.32 -31.81 -15.53
CA GLY A 469 -16.88 -30.69 -14.72
C GLY A 469 -16.54 -30.74 -13.24
N LEU A 470 -15.99 -31.82 -12.64
CA LEU A 470 -15.67 -31.91 -11.22
C LEU A 470 -14.16 -32.04 -10.99
N LYS A 471 -13.62 -31.09 -10.26
CA LYS A 471 -12.21 -31.02 -9.87
C LYS A 471 -12.02 -31.05 -8.36
N LEU A 472 -10.98 -31.71 -7.90
CA LEU A 472 -10.45 -31.58 -6.54
C LEU A 472 -9.21 -30.70 -6.61
N ARG A 473 -9.19 -29.66 -5.79
CA ARG A 473 -8.02 -28.78 -5.67
C ARG A 473 -7.51 -28.79 -4.23
N GLY A 474 -6.19 -28.81 -4.06
CA GLY A 474 -5.52 -28.69 -2.79
C GLY A 474 -4.41 -27.67 -2.89
N VAL A 475 -4.21 -26.85 -1.85
CA VAL A 475 -3.11 -25.88 -1.75
C VAL A 475 -2.47 -26.02 -0.38
N ALA A 476 -1.14 -26.15 -0.37
CA ALA A 476 -0.33 -26.05 0.82
C ALA A 476 0.63 -24.87 0.65
N ALA A 477 0.50 -23.87 1.49
CA ALA A 477 1.32 -22.66 1.45
C ALA A 477 2.00 -22.40 2.79
N SER A 478 3.21 -21.88 2.73
CA SER A 478 3.96 -21.45 3.91
C SER A 478 4.64 -20.11 3.66
N THR A 479 4.61 -19.25 4.66
CA THR A 479 5.30 -17.95 4.66
C THR A 479 6.22 -17.89 5.88
N PHE A 480 7.49 -17.54 5.65
CA PHE A 480 8.48 -17.27 6.69
C PHE A 480 8.93 -15.82 6.57
N ASN A 481 8.83 -15.09 7.67
CA ASN A 481 9.35 -13.74 7.80
C ASN A 481 10.42 -13.71 8.89
N LEU A 482 11.57 -13.16 8.54
CA LEU A 482 12.64 -12.83 9.49
C LEU A 482 12.88 -11.34 9.37
N THR A 483 12.74 -10.63 10.48
CA THR A 483 13.05 -9.20 10.57
C THR A 483 14.10 -9.02 11.64
N ASP A 484 15.23 -8.43 11.26
CA ASP A 484 16.34 -8.10 12.14
C ASP A 484 16.47 -6.57 12.16
N ASN A 485 16.35 -5.95 13.33
CA ASN A 485 16.37 -4.49 13.48
C ASN A 485 17.51 -4.05 14.42
N PRO A 486 18.79 -4.12 13.99
CA PRO A 486 19.90 -3.59 14.76
C PRO A 486 19.87 -2.06 14.79
N THR A 487 19.98 -1.50 16.00
CA THR A 487 20.12 -0.06 16.21
C THR A 487 21.40 0.23 16.95
N HIS A 488 22.28 1.02 16.36
CA HIS A 488 23.53 1.46 16.96
C HIS A 488 23.48 2.99 17.14
N VAL A 489 23.45 3.44 18.37
CA VAL A 489 23.51 4.87 18.74
C VAL A 489 24.95 5.22 19.08
N ASN A 490 25.46 6.30 18.51
CA ASN A 490 26.82 6.76 18.72
C ASN A 490 26.94 7.74 19.89
N THR A 491 28.11 7.78 20.48
CA THR A 491 28.51 8.89 21.37
C THR A 491 28.81 10.12 20.54
N MET A 492 28.18 11.23 20.88
CA MET A 492 28.37 12.54 20.27
C MET A 492 28.66 13.58 21.34
N THR A 493 29.44 14.60 21.00
CA THR A 493 29.79 15.69 21.88
C THR A 493 29.36 17.02 21.25
N PHE A 494 28.73 17.86 22.05
CA PHE A 494 28.19 19.15 21.61
C PHE A 494 28.78 20.29 22.45
N TYR A 495 28.87 21.45 21.80
CA TYR A 495 29.53 22.64 22.37
C TYR A 495 28.62 23.87 22.25
N GLN A 496 28.96 24.91 22.98
CA GLN A 496 28.33 26.22 22.87
C GLN A 496 29.34 27.19 22.22
N ALA A 497 28.86 28.16 21.47
CA ALA A 497 29.70 29.22 20.88
C ALA A 497 30.54 29.90 21.98
N GLY A 498 31.86 30.10 21.68
CA GLY A 498 32.81 30.69 22.61
C GLY A 498 33.29 29.79 23.76
N SER A 499 33.00 28.47 23.73
CA SER A 499 33.40 27.55 24.79
C SER A 499 34.00 26.28 24.21
N ASP A 500 35.17 25.86 24.77
CA ASP A 500 35.79 24.56 24.47
C ASP A 500 35.29 23.46 25.42
N THR A 501 34.45 23.79 26.40
CA THR A 501 33.87 22.82 27.32
C THR A 501 32.58 22.24 26.71
N PRO A 502 32.49 20.90 26.63
CA PRO A 502 31.27 20.26 26.15
C PRO A 502 30.06 20.56 27.01
N VAL A 503 28.93 20.98 26.37
CA VAL A 503 27.66 21.19 27.07
C VAL A 503 26.84 19.92 27.18
N LYS A 504 27.08 18.97 26.27
CA LYS A 504 26.39 17.66 26.27
C LYS A 504 27.24 16.59 25.61
N LYS A 505 27.22 15.39 26.19
CA LYS A 505 27.75 14.17 25.60
C LYS A 505 26.66 13.08 25.64
N THR A 506 26.36 12.48 24.49
CA THR A 506 25.39 11.38 24.43
C THR A 506 26.02 10.05 24.80
N THR A 507 25.24 9.09 25.23
CA THR A 507 25.67 7.73 25.54
C THR A 507 25.43 6.84 24.33
N ASN A 508 26.43 6.08 23.93
CA ASN A 508 26.26 5.06 22.89
C ASN A 508 25.49 3.85 23.42
N SER A 509 24.81 3.18 22.52
CA SER A 509 24.07 1.97 22.84
C SER A 509 23.88 1.09 21.61
N ILE A 510 23.59 -0.17 21.85
CA ILE A 510 23.20 -1.13 20.84
C ILE A 510 21.92 -1.84 21.25
N THR A 511 21.01 -1.98 20.30
CA THR A 511 19.77 -2.74 20.43
C THR A 511 19.71 -3.74 19.29
N GLU A 512 19.49 -5.01 19.62
CA GLU A 512 19.14 -6.06 18.65
C GLU A 512 17.69 -6.45 18.87
N TYR A 513 16.89 -6.42 17.81
CA TYR A 513 15.47 -6.77 17.85
C TYR A 513 15.11 -7.69 16.69
N ASP A 514 14.80 -8.95 17.01
CA ASP A 514 14.50 -10.01 16.07
C ASP A 514 13.02 -10.37 16.12
N ILE A 515 12.37 -10.45 14.95
CA ILE A 515 11.03 -11.00 14.77
C ILE A 515 11.11 -12.20 13.83
N LYS A 516 10.59 -13.34 14.28
CA LYS A 516 10.49 -14.56 13.47
C LYS A 516 9.04 -14.97 13.39
N SER A 517 8.47 -14.97 12.19
CA SER A 517 7.08 -15.37 11.95
C SER A 517 7.01 -16.51 10.95
N MET A 518 6.17 -17.49 11.24
CA MET A 518 5.85 -18.60 10.35
C MET A 518 4.33 -18.68 10.22
N GLU A 519 3.85 -18.77 8.99
CA GLU A 519 2.45 -19.05 8.70
C GLU A 519 2.34 -20.28 7.80
N LEU A 520 1.42 -21.18 8.15
CA LEU A 520 1.03 -22.35 7.36
C LEU A 520 -0.43 -22.19 6.96
N ASN A 521 -0.73 -22.32 5.67
CA ASN A 521 -2.08 -22.23 5.12
C ASN A 521 -2.37 -23.48 4.27
N LEU A 522 -3.34 -24.27 4.69
CA LEU A 522 -3.79 -25.47 4.02
C LEU A 522 -5.22 -25.30 3.52
N GLN A 523 -5.44 -25.62 2.25
CA GLN A 523 -6.75 -25.47 1.61
C GLN A 523 -7.06 -26.72 0.79
N ALA A 524 -8.32 -27.16 0.84
CA ALA A 524 -8.84 -28.23 -0.01
C ALA A 524 -10.28 -27.89 -0.43
N TYR A 525 -10.59 -28.01 -1.71
CA TYR A 525 -11.93 -27.73 -2.20
C TYR A 525 -12.29 -28.54 -3.46
N LEU A 526 -13.59 -28.87 -3.54
CA LEU A 526 -14.25 -29.46 -4.71
C LEU A 526 -14.84 -28.33 -5.54
N ASP A 527 -14.59 -28.33 -6.82
CA ASP A 527 -15.06 -27.34 -7.78
C ASP A 527 -15.79 -28.05 -8.93
N TYR A 528 -17.11 -27.83 -9.04
CA TYR A 528 -17.95 -28.36 -10.08
C TYR A 528 -18.41 -27.24 -10.98
N ASN A 529 -18.23 -27.39 -12.30
CA ASN A 529 -18.68 -26.42 -13.29
C ASN A 529 -19.14 -27.14 -14.55
N LYS A 530 -20.42 -27.01 -14.91
CA LYS A 530 -20.98 -27.65 -16.09
C LYS A 530 -22.14 -26.88 -16.69
N THR A 531 -22.20 -26.87 -18.04
CA THR A 531 -23.30 -26.28 -18.81
C THR A 531 -24.20 -27.38 -19.35
N PHE A 532 -25.51 -27.25 -19.12
CA PHE A 532 -26.60 -28.14 -19.59
C PHE A 532 -27.56 -27.31 -20.45
N GLY A 533 -27.38 -27.31 -21.75
CA GLY A 533 -28.17 -26.47 -22.67
C GLY A 533 -27.98 -25.01 -22.36
N LYS A 534 -29.02 -24.30 -21.89
CA LYS A 534 -28.99 -22.90 -21.49
C LYS A 534 -28.62 -22.68 -19.99
N HIS A 535 -28.45 -23.75 -19.21
CA HIS A 535 -28.20 -23.68 -17.80
C HIS A 535 -26.72 -23.94 -17.51
N THR A 536 -26.01 -23.00 -16.92
CA THR A 536 -24.65 -23.19 -16.39
C THR A 536 -24.71 -23.20 -14.88
N ILE A 537 -24.17 -24.26 -14.25
CA ILE A 537 -24.10 -24.45 -12.80
C ILE A 537 -22.64 -24.54 -12.40
N GLY A 538 -22.24 -23.68 -11.49
CA GLY A 538 -20.98 -23.75 -10.74
C GLY A 538 -21.25 -24.02 -9.28
N ALA A 539 -20.53 -24.94 -8.65
CA ALA A 539 -20.63 -25.19 -7.22
C ALA A 539 -19.22 -25.45 -6.63
N LEU A 540 -18.94 -24.82 -5.53
CA LEU A 540 -17.67 -24.97 -4.81
C LEU A 540 -17.93 -25.28 -3.34
N LEU A 541 -17.24 -26.30 -2.80
CA LEU A 541 -17.25 -26.63 -1.37
C LEU A 541 -15.80 -26.74 -0.91
N GLY A 542 -15.43 -25.98 0.12
CA GLY A 542 -14.05 -25.90 0.56
C GLY A 542 -13.86 -25.89 2.06
N TYR A 543 -12.65 -26.24 2.45
CA TYR A 543 -12.12 -26.19 3.81
C TYR A 543 -10.75 -25.51 3.77
N SER A 544 -10.47 -24.64 4.73
CA SER A 544 -9.16 -24.04 4.91
C SER A 544 -8.76 -23.95 6.38
N GLN A 545 -7.46 -24.04 6.64
CA GLN A 545 -6.88 -23.86 7.96
C GLN A 545 -5.60 -23.06 7.87
N ILE A 546 -5.50 -22.04 8.73
CA ILE A 546 -4.32 -21.20 8.87
C ILE A 546 -3.80 -21.36 10.30
N TYR A 547 -2.49 -21.47 10.42
CA TYR A 547 -1.77 -21.42 11.69
C TYR A 547 -0.61 -20.44 11.54
N LYS A 548 -0.45 -19.52 12.49
CA LYS A 548 0.63 -18.54 12.52
C LYS A 548 1.26 -18.52 13.89
N GLN A 549 2.59 -18.47 13.91
CA GLN A 549 3.41 -18.31 15.12
C GLN A 549 4.37 -17.15 14.88
N THR A 550 4.49 -16.26 15.85
CA THR A 550 5.43 -15.14 15.80
C THR A 550 6.18 -15.07 17.12
N ARG A 551 7.50 -15.00 17.04
CA ARG A 551 8.42 -14.86 18.17
C ARG A 551 9.16 -13.55 18.07
N TYR A 552 9.25 -12.85 19.20
CA TYR A 552 9.97 -11.60 19.38
C TYR A 552 11.13 -11.82 20.34
N LEU A 553 12.28 -11.22 20.06
CA LEU A 553 13.45 -11.20 20.94
C LEU A 553 14.13 -9.84 20.82
N GLN A 554 14.42 -9.22 21.97
CA GLN A 554 15.18 -7.97 22.02
C GLN A 554 16.28 -8.08 23.07
N ALA A 555 17.44 -7.48 22.76
CA ALA A 555 18.53 -7.29 23.69
C ALA A 555 19.06 -5.87 23.54
N TYR A 556 19.42 -5.23 24.67
CA TYR A 556 19.92 -3.87 24.72
C TYR A 556 21.10 -3.79 25.68
N ARG A 557 22.15 -3.06 25.28
CA ARG A 557 23.27 -2.62 26.13
C ARG A 557 23.74 -1.22 25.74
N LYS A 558 24.38 -0.52 26.68
CA LYS A 558 24.95 0.83 26.55
C LYS A 558 26.39 0.87 26.98
N ASN A 559 27.03 2.05 26.84
CA ASN A 559 28.44 2.30 27.25
C ASN A 559 29.42 1.32 26.59
N LEU A 560 29.37 1.24 25.25
CA LEU A 560 30.36 0.45 24.50
C LEU A 560 31.74 1.13 24.60
N PRO A 561 32.84 0.40 24.92
CA PRO A 561 34.17 0.98 24.99
C PRO A 561 34.66 1.41 23.59
N ASN A 562 35.36 2.54 23.53
CA ASN A 562 35.97 3.10 22.31
C ASN A 562 35.01 3.21 21.13
N SER A 563 33.75 3.50 21.40
CA SER A 563 32.82 4.12 20.61
C SER A 563 32.03 3.42 19.46
N ASN A 564 32.00 4.05 18.47
CA ASN A 564 31.11 4.11 17.31
C ASN A 564 31.46 3.02 16.26
N SER A 565 32.47 2.21 16.45
CA SER A 565 32.89 1.13 15.55
C SER A 565 32.57 -0.29 16.06
N LEU A 566 32.20 -0.43 17.34
CA LEU A 566 31.83 -1.72 17.92
C LEU A 566 30.30 -1.93 17.81
N ASP A 567 29.91 -2.96 17.05
CA ASP A 567 28.51 -3.29 16.74
C ASP A 567 28.04 -4.62 17.38
N GLN A 568 28.76 -5.09 18.44
CA GLN A 568 28.43 -6.33 19.10
C GLN A 568 27.82 -6.08 20.48
N ILE A 569 26.66 -6.70 20.75
CA ILE A 569 25.91 -6.54 22.01
C ILE A 569 26.79 -6.84 23.26
N ASN A 570 27.74 -7.78 23.15
CA ASN A 570 28.62 -8.15 24.24
C ASN A 570 29.67 -7.09 24.58
N ALA A 571 29.89 -6.09 23.72
CA ALA A 571 30.84 -5.00 23.98
C ALA A 571 30.29 -3.97 24.98
N GLY A 572 28.95 -3.87 25.14
CA GLY A 572 28.34 -2.94 26.08
C GLY A 572 28.39 -3.41 27.55
N GLU A 573 28.22 -2.46 28.47
CA GLU A 573 28.17 -2.74 29.91
C GLU A 573 27.01 -3.68 30.25
N VAL A 574 27.24 -4.57 31.25
CA VAL A 574 26.21 -5.43 31.80
C VAL A 574 25.18 -4.65 32.64
N THR A 575 25.66 -3.56 33.30
CA THR A 575 24.78 -2.70 34.11
C THR A 575 23.77 -1.96 33.26
N GLY A 576 22.46 -2.19 33.52
CA GLY A 576 21.39 -1.60 32.76
C GLY A 576 21.10 -2.28 31.43
N GLN A 577 21.62 -3.50 31.22
CA GLN A 577 21.17 -4.34 30.11
C GLN A 577 19.68 -4.69 30.26
N THR A 578 18.98 -4.75 29.14
CA THR A 578 17.59 -5.23 29.09
C THR A 578 17.43 -6.32 28.06
N THR A 579 16.55 -7.27 28.34
CA THR A 579 16.14 -8.32 27.41
C THR A 579 14.62 -8.44 27.46
N TYR A 580 14.03 -8.68 26.29
CA TYR A 580 12.61 -8.93 26.16
C TYR A 580 12.38 -10.08 25.19
N GLY A 581 11.44 -10.97 25.49
CA GLY A 581 11.08 -12.06 24.60
C GLY A 581 9.65 -12.49 24.82
N THR A 582 8.92 -12.70 23.72
CA THR A 582 7.55 -13.23 23.77
C THR A 582 7.26 -14.05 22.53
N GLU A 583 6.25 -14.88 22.62
CA GLU A 583 5.76 -15.70 21.51
C GLU A 583 4.23 -15.64 21.49
N ILE A 584 3.67 -15.51 20.31
CA ILE A 584 2.23 -15.48 20.08
C ILE A 584 1.85 -16.47 18.98
N GLU A 585 0.68 -17.09 19.16
CA GLU A 585 0.11 -18.02 18.21
C GLU A 585 -1.30 -17.61 17.82
N TYR A 586 -1.67 -17.96 16.59
CA TYR A 586 -2.98 -17.66 16.04
C TYR A 586 -3.42 -18.77 15.09
N ALA A 587 -4.69 -19.13 15.12
CA ALA A 587 -5.27 -20.11 14.23
C ALA A 587 -6.65 -19.68 13.72
N LEU A 588 -6.91 -19.96 12.44
CA LEU A 588 -8.19 -19.76 11.77
C LEU A 588 -8.59 -21.06 11.08
N ARG A 589 -9.87 -21.46 11.19
CA ARG A 589 -10.44 -22.62 10.51
C ARG A 589 -11.74 -22.22 9.83
N SER A 590 -11.90 -22.63 8.58
CA SER A 590 -13.01 -22.19 7.76
C SER A 590 -13.59 -23.32 6.92
N THR A 591 -14.93 -23.36 6.82
CA THR A 591 -15.65 -24.17 5.84
C THR A 591 -16.48 -23.22 5.00
N PHE A 592 -16.47 -23.37 3.68
CA PHE A 592 -17.14 -22.44 2.78
C PHE A 592 -17.74 -23.15 1.57
N GLY A 593 -18.82 -22.56 1.05
CA GLY A 593 -19.46 -23.03 -0.16
C GLY A 593 -19.94 -21.86 -1.01
N ARG A 594 -19.94 -22.06 -2.32
CA ARG A 594 -20.47 -21.11 -3.33
C ARG A 594 -21.27 -21.88 -4.35
N VAL A 595 -22.38 -21.31 -4.76
CA VAL A 595 -23.20 -21.78 -5.91
C VAL A 595 -23.38 -20.62 -6.85
N ASN A 596 -23.01 -20.81 -8.10
CA ASN A 596 -23.25 -19.92 -9.22
C ASN A 596 -24.24 -20.57 -10.19
N TYR A 597 -25.21 -19.81 -10.63
CA TYR A 597 -26.15 -20.25 -11.65
C TYR A 597 -26.33 -19.18 -12.72
N SER A 598 -26.25 -19.58 -13.97
CA SER A 598 -26.53 -18.73 -15.14
C SER A 598 -27.54 -19.40 -16.04
N TYR A 599 -28.57 -18.66 -16.46
CA TYR A 599 -29.49 -19.08 -17.47
C TYR A 599 -29.28 -18.26 -18.75
N ASP A 600 -28.85 -18.92 -19.82
CA ASP A 600 -28.61 -18.35 -21.17
C ASP A 600 -27.66 -17.13 -21.12
N ASP A 601 -26.75 -17.08 -20.14
CA ASP A 601 -25.91 -15.92 -19.82
C ASP A 601 -26.67 -14.59 -19.61
N ARG A 602 -27.98 -14.63 -19.40
CA ARG A 602 -28.88 -13.46 -19.19
C ARG A 602 -29.17 -13.22 -17.72
N TYR A 603 -29.55 -14.28 -16.99
CA TYR A 603 -29.90 -14.20 -15.57
C TYR A 603 -28.79 -14.88 -14.78
N LEU A 604 -28.18 -14.13 -13.90
CA LEU A 604 -26.99 -14.56 -13.12
C LEU A 604 -27.36 -14.55 -11.64
N LEU A 605 -27.04 -15.64 -10.94
CA LEU A 605 -27.25 -15.77 -9.50
C LEU A 605 -25.97 -16.31 -8.86
N GLU A 606 -25.58 -15.76 -7.71
CA GLU A 606 -24.52 -16.31 -6.88
C GLU A 606 -24.95 -16.29 -5.42
N ALA A 607 -24.66 -17.38 -4.72
CA ALA A 607 -24.87 -17.51 -3.29
C ALA A 607 -23.61 -18.09 -2.64
N ASN A 608 -23.14 -17.46 -1.57
CA ASN A 608 -22.01 -17.91 -0.77
C ASN A 608 -22.42 -18.09 0.68
N LEU A 609 -21.84 -19.09 1.33
CA LEU A 609 -21.91 -19.28 2.78
C LEU A 609 -20.53 -19.63 3.29
N ARG A 610 -20.08 -18.92 4.31
CA ARG A 610 -18.83 -19.21 4.99
C ARG A 610 -19.04 -19.34 6.51
N TYR A 611 -18.38 -20.33 7.10
CA TYR A 611 -18.40 -20.60 8.53
C TYR A 611 -16.97 -20.62 9.04
N ASP A 612 -16.58 -19.55 9.77
CA ASP A 612 -15.23 -19.30 10.24
C ASP A 612 -15.11 -19.39 11.75
N GLY A 613 -13.99 -19.98 12.22
CA GLY A 613 -13.64 -20.05 13.63
C GLY A 613 -12.22 -19.55 13.89
N THR A 614 -12.07 -18.65 14.86
CA THR A 614 -10.80 -18.01 15.23
C THR A 614 -10.37 -18.35 16.64
N SER A 615 -9.05 -18.45 16.89
CA SER A 615 -8.48 -18.57 18.22
C SER A 615 -8.54 -17.27 19.05
N ARG A 616 -8.85 -16.11 18.43
CA ARG A 616 -8.90 -14.80 19.10
C ARG A 616 -10.13 -14.63 20.00
N PHE A 617 -11.14 -15.48 19.86
CA PHE A 617 -12.38 -15.40 20.64
C PHE A 617 -12.59 -16.60 21.56
N PRO A 618 -13.34 -16.44 22.66
CA PRO A 618 -13.62 -17.52 23.59
C PRO A 618 -14.43 -18.62 22.94
N LYS A 619 -14.41 -19.81 23.52
CA LYS A 619 -14.97 -21.04 22.94
C LYS A 619 -16.41 -20.90 22.43
N ASN A 620 -17.26 -20.15 23.17
CA ASN A 620 -18.68 -20.00 22.83
C ASN A 620 -18.93 -19.02 21.67
N ASN A 621 -18.02 -18.04 21.45
CA ASN A 621 -18.15 -16.99 20.43
C ASN A 621 -17.15 -17.17 19.28
N ARG A 622 -16.44 -18.31 19.25
CA ARG A 622 -15.34 -18.59 18.32
C ARG A 622 -15.77 -18.65 16.87
N PHE A 623 -16.97 -19.17 16.60
CA PHE A 623 -17.45 -19.40 15.24
C PHE A 623 -18.51 -18.40 14.80
N GLY A 624 -18.43 -17.92 13.55
CA GLY A 624 -19.38 -17.04 12.91
C GLY A 624 -19.80 -17.54 11.53
N ALA A 625 -21.06 -17.33 11.15
CA ALA A 625 -21.59 -17.64 9.82
C ALA A 625 -21.80 -16.36 9.00
N PHE A 626 -21.34 -16.34 7.76
CA PHE A 626 -21.29 -15.17 6.88
C PHE A 626 -21.89 -15.52 5.51
N PRO A 627 -23.19 -15.32 5.32
CA PRO A 627 -23.88 -15.51 4.04
C PRO A 627 -23.72 -14.31 3.13
N SER A 628 -23.71 -14.54 1.81
CA SER A 628 -23.87 -13.48 0.80
C SER A 628 -24.64 -13.99 -0.42
N PHE A 629 -25.27 -13.04 -1.13
CA PHE A 629 -26.10 -13.31 -2.29
C PHE A 629 -25.95 -12.19 -3.31
N SER A 630 -25.92 -12.53 -4.61
CA SER A 630 -25.96 -11.54 -5.68
C SER A 630 -26.74 -12.02 -6.89
N ILE A 631 -27.30 -11.04 -7.62
CA ILE A 631 -28.06 -11.25 -8.85
C ILE A 631 -27.54 -10.31 -9.94
N GLY A 632 -27.62 -10.77 -11.17
CA GLY A 632 -27.33 -9.99 -12.36
C GLY A 632 -28.34 -10.26 -13.47
N TRP A 633 -28.68 -9.20 -14.20
CA TRP A 633 -29.56 -9.29 -15.37
C TRP A 633 -28.90 -8.58 -16.54
N ARG A 634 -28.59 -9.33 -17.59
CA ARG A 634 -28.02 -8.80 -18.84
C ARG A 634 -29.17 -8.43 -19.79
N ILE A 635 -29.61 -7.17 -19.69
CA ILE A 635 -30.75 -6.64 -20.46
C ILE A 635 -30.43 -6.64 -21.96
N SER A 636 -29.16 -6.40 -22.34
CA SER A 636 -28.74 -6.42 -23.75
C SER A 636 -28.93 -7.77 -24.45
N GLU A 637 -29.00 -8.89 -23.69
CA GLU A 637 -29.22 -10.22 -24.24
C GLU A 637 -30.71 -10.59 -24.40
N GLU A 638 -31.64 -9.71 -24.02
CA GLU A 638 -33.06 -9.96 -24.14
C GLU A 638 -33.56 -9.73 -25.56
N GLU A 639 -34.48 -10.55 -26.00
CA GLU A 639 -35.06 -10.51 -27.37
C GLU A 639 -35.79 -9.20 -27.64
N PHE A 640 -36.31 -8.51 -26.62
CA PHE A 640 -36.99 -7.21 -26.73
C PHE A 640 -36.01 -6.04 -26.89
N PHE A 641 -34.74 -6.22 -26.49
CA PHE A 641 -33.72 -5.15 -26.49
C PHE A 641 -33.00 -5.11 -27.84
N LYS A 642 -33.40 -4.15 -28.70
CA LYS A 642 -32.90 -4.03 -30.09
C LYS A 642 -32.21 -2.67 -30.29
N ALA A 643 -31.09 -2.44 -29.57
CA ALA A 643 -30.30 -1.22 -29.69
C ALA A 643 -28.90 -1.59 -30.17
N ASP A 644 -28.62 -1.57 -31.47
CA ASP A 644 -27.34 -2.01 -32.07
C ASP A 644 -26.13 -1.21 -31.60
N TRP A 645 -26.34 -0.06 -30.99
CA TRP A 645 -25.25 0.77 -30.41
C TRP A 645 -24.89 0.42 -28.94
N VAL A 646 -25.65 -0.50 -28.32
CA VAL A 646 -25.41 -0.98 -26.95
C VAL A 646 -24.91 -2.40 -27.02
N ASP A 647 -23.62 -2.59 -26.73
CA ASP A 647 -22.96 -3.90 -26.78
C ASP A 647 -23.23 -4.73 -25.51
N ASN A 648 -23.35 -4.08 -24.36
CA ASN A 648 -23.70 -4.71 -23.10
C ASN A 648 -24.45 -3.73 -22.21
N LEU A 649 -25.49 -4.22 -21.54
CA LEU A 649 -26.20 -3.52 -20.48
C LEU A 649 -26.61 -4.53 -19.43
N LYS A 650 -25.95 -4.45 -18.24
CA LYS A 650 -26.17 -5.35 -17.12
C LYS A 650 -26.53 -4.57 -15.87
N LEU A 651 -27.61 -4.95 -15.22
CA LEU A 651 -27.95 -4.54 -13.85
C LEU A 651 -27.48 -5.62 -12.87
N ARG A 652 -27.00 -5.20 -11.72
CA ARG A 652 -26.56 -6.09 -10.66
C ARG A 652 -26.94 -5.56 -9.29
N ALA A 653 -27.22 -6.50 -8.38
CA ALA A 653 -27.46 -6.20 -6.97
C ALA A 653 -26.82 -7.28 -6.11
N SER A 654 -26.25 -6.89 -4.99
CA SER A 654 -25.67 -7.81 -4.02
C SER A 654 -25.93 -7.38 -2.59
N TRP A 655 -26.01 -8.40 -1.73
CA TRP A 655 -26.09 -8.27 -0.28
C TRP A 655 -25.20 -9.32 0.35
N GLY A 656 -24.60 -9.00 1.50
CA GLY A 656 -23.88 -9.99 2.27
C GLY A 656 -23.40 -9.48 3.60
N LEU A 657 -23.13 -10.46 4.48
CA LEU A 657 -22.59 -10.27 5.81
C LEU A 657 -21.14 -10.77 5.83
N LEU A 658 -20.22 -9.94 6.29
CA LEU A 658 -18.81 -10.27 6.49
C LEU A 658 -18.42 -10.11 7.94
N GLY A 659 -17.48 -10.92 8.43
CA GLY A 659 -16.92 -10.80 9.76
C GLY A 659 -15.59 -10.05 9.77
N ASN A 660 -15.22 -9.46 10.89
CA ASN A 660 -13.88 -9.02 11.19
C ASN A 660 -13.49 -9.49 12.59
N GLN A 661 -12.27 -9.98 12.74
CA GLN A 661 -11.73 -10.54 13.98
C GLN A 661 -10.58 -9.68 14.55
N GLU A 662 -10.15 -8.64 13.84
CA GLU A 662 -8.98 -7.88 14.25
C GLU A 662 -9.28 -7.11 15.53
N THR A 663 -8.56 -7.46 16.58
CA THR A 663 -8.55 -6.79 17.87
C THR A 663 -7.23 -6.09 18.02
N VAL A 664 -7.26 -4.82 18.36
CA VAL A 664 -6.06 -3.98 18.52
C VAL A 664 -6.01 -3.41 19.94
N ASN A 665 -4.81 -3.28 20.47
CA ASN A 665 -4.56 -2.57 21.72
C ASN A 665 -4.59 -1.05 21.47
N SER A 666 -4.51 -0.26 22.54
CA SER A 666 -4.47 1.21 22.46
C SER A 666 -3.27 1.77 21.68
N ASP A 667 -2.20 0.99 21.54
CA ASP A 667 -1.00 1.29 20.74
C ASP A 667 -1.08 0.79 19.29
N ASN A 668 -2.27 0.35 18.84
CA ASN A 668 -2.54 -0.27 17.53
C ASN A 668 -1.84 -1.61 17.30
N SER A 669 -1.20 -2.21 18.29
CA SER A 669 -0.68 -3.58 18.19
C SER A 669 -1.82 -4.61 18.20
N SER A 670 -1.66 -5.74 17.49
CA SER A 670 -2.67 -6.81 17.46
C SER A 670 -2.77 -7.50 18.82
N ASN A 671 -4.01 -7.60 19.36
CA ASN A 671 -4.30 -8.40 20.56
C ASN A 671 -4.82 -9.77 20.15
N TYR A 672 -4.07 -10.82 20.46
CA TYR A 672 -4.43 -12.20 20.11
C TYR A 672 -5.23 -12.92 21.20
N TYR A 673 -5.30 -12.37 22.41
CA TYR A 673 -5.93 -13.01 23.58
C TYR A 673 -6.83 -12.05 24.37
N PRO A 674 -7.74 -11.28 23.73
CA PRO A 674 -8.51 -10.24 24.40
C PRO A 674 -9.50 -10.78 25.44
N TYR A 675 -9.72 -12.11 25.47
CA TYR A 675 -10.61 -12.80 26.37
C TYR A 675 -9.90 -13.48 27.56
N GLN A 676 -8.54 -13.35 27.65
CA GLN A 676 -7.75 -13.98 28.70
C GLN A 676 -7.11 -12.92 29.59
N ASN A 677 -7.27 -13.07 30.90
CA ASN A 677 -6.45 -12.34 31.86
C ASN A 677 -5.06 -12.99 31.91
N THR A 678 -4.04 -12.22 31.66
CA THR A 678 -2.63 -12.63 31.73
C THR A 678 -1.98 -12.04 32.96
N TYR A 679 -0.88 -12.65 33.41
CA TYR A 679 -0.04 -12.09 34.48
C TYR A 679 1.11 -11.30 33.83
N LEU A 680 1.35 -10.11 34.37
CA LEU A 680 2.47 -9.25 34.01
C LEU A 680 3.53 -9.34 35.10
N PHE A 681 4.78 -9.59 34.74
CA PHE A 681 5.93 -9.65 35.64
C PHE A 681 6.63 -8.31 35.68
N GLY A 682 7.47 -8.08 36.73
CA GLY A 682 8.23 -6.84 36.86
C GLY A 682 7.46 -5.70 37.51
N TYR A 683 6.32 -6.00 38.16
CA TYR A 683 5.60 -5.05 39.01
C TYR A 683 6.13 -5.15 40.44
N ASP A 684 7.44 -4.87 40.58
CA ASP A 684 8.14 -5.00 41.83
C ASP A 684 7.68 -3.94 42.82
N TYR A 685 7.60 -4.31 44.11
CA TYR A 685 7.21 -3.41 45.19
C TYR A 685 8.32 -3.37 46.25
N SER A 686 8.59 -2.18 46.78
CA SER A 686 9.59 -2.01 47.83
C SER A 686 8.95 -2.15 49.21
N PHE A 687 9.33 -3.19 49.94
CA PHE A 687 9.03 -3.34 51.35
C PHE A 687 10.27 -2.87 52.17
N GLY A 688 10.16 -1.63 52.69
CA GLY A 688 11.33 -0.96 53.28
C GLY A 688 12.40 -0.70 52.22
N ASN A 689 13.62 -1.22 52.46
CA ASN A 689 14.72 -1.07 51.50
C ASN A 689 14.92 -2.31 50.57
N THR A 690 13.97 -3.25 50.61
CA THR A 690 14.09 -4.49 49.80
C THR A 690 13.06 -4.45 48.66
N LEU A 691 13.56 -4.50 47.41
CA LEU A 691 12.74 -4.66 46.23
C LEU A 691 12.27 -6.11 46.14
N THR A 692 10.96 -6.32 46.21
CA THR A 692 10.35 -7.65 46.14
C THR A 692 9.70 -7.84 44.76
N PRO A 693 10.07 -8.91 44.01
CA PRO A 693 9.46 -9.20 42.74
C PRO A 693 7.95 -9.37 42.87
N GLY A 694 7.22 -8.69 42.03
CA GLY A 694 5.75 -8.71 42.01
C GLY A 694 5.19 -9.10 40.63
N ILE A 695 3.93 -9.49 40.66
CA ILE A 695 3.13 -9.76 39.48
C ILE A 695 1.82 -8.96 39.54
N SER A 696 1.34 -8.52 38.41
CA SER A 696 0.03 -7.90 38.26
C SER A 696 -0.83 -8.69 37.28
N ILE A 697 -2.14 -8.56 37.36
CA ILE A 697 -3.00 -8.99 36.26
C ILE A 697 -2.90 -8.00 35.11
N SER A 698 -3.20 -8.48 33.89
CA SER A 698 -3.16 -7.64 32.68
C SER A 698 -4.11 -6.45 32.81
N ASN A 699 -3.66 -5.32 32.29
CA ASN A 699 -4.45 -4.12 32.10
C ASN A 699 -4.37 -3.76 30.62
N PRO A 700 -5.47 -3.77 29.84
CA PRO A 700 -6.89 -3.81 30.25
C PRO A 700 -7.38 -5.18 30.69
N MET A 701 -8.54 -5.19 31.38
CA MET A 701 -9.25 -6.42 31.76
C MET A 701 -9.66 -7.23 30.52
N ALA A 702 -9.68 -8.56 30.65
CA ALA A 702 -10.20 -9.43 29.61
C ALA A 702 -11.72 -9.36 29.49
N ASN A 703 -12.23 -9.54 28.27
CA ASN A 703 -13.65 -9.67 27.99
C ASN A 703 -13.97 -11.10 27.50
N GLN A 704 -14.68 -11.89 28.29
CA GLN A 704 -15.06 -13.26 27.94
C GLN A 704 -16.26 -13.35 26.98
N ASP A 705 -16.93 -12.21 26.71
CA ASP A 705 -18.09 -12.16 25.81
C ASP A 705 -17.73 -11.58 24.44
N ILE A 706 -16.46 -11.29 24.20
CA ILE A 706 -15.97 -10.72 22.94
C ILE A 706 -16.30 -11.62 21.75
N THR A 707 -16.78 -11.02 20.67
CA THR A 707 -17.18 -11.71 19.44
C THR A 707 -16.82 -10.90 18.19
N TRP A 708 -17.20 -11.42 17.03
CA TRP A 708 -16.97 -10.86 15.71
C TRP A 708 -17.60 -9.48 15.53
N GLU A 709 -16.84 -8.56 14.92
CA GLU A 709 -17.45 -7.43 14.22
C GLU A 709 -18.16 -7.95 12.97
N LYS A 710 -19.31 -7.37 12.63
CA LYS A 710 -20.16 -7.79 11.49
C LYS A 710 -20.40 -6.63 10.56
N THR A 711 -20.03 -6.80 9.29
CA THR A 711 -20.25 -5.81 8.25
C THR A 711 -21.34 -6.26 7.30
N ASP A 712 -22.46 -5.56 7.31
CA ASP A 712 -23.60 -5.69 6.38
C ASP A 712 -23.36 -4.80 5.18
N GLN A 713 -23.40 -5.35 3.98
CA GLN A 713 -23.16 -4.60 2.75
C GLN A 713 -24.27 -4.81 1.73
N TRP A 714 -24.75 -3.69 1.15
CA TRP A 714 -25.64 -3.63 0.00
C TRP A 714 -24.95 -2.93 -1.14
N ASN A 715 -25.08 -3.46 -2.35
CA ASN A 715 -24.56 -2.85 -3.56
C ASN A 715 -25.59 -2.98 -4.69
N VAL A 716 -25.79 -1.91 -5.44
CA VAL A 716 -26.56 -1.90 -6.69
C VAL A 716 -25.70 -1.25 -7.76
N GLY A 717 -25.58 -1.89 -8.92
CA GLY A 717 -24.69 -1.42 -9.97
C GLY A 717 -25.23 -1.62 -11.38
N VAL A 718 -24.66 -0.85 -12.29
CA VAL A 718 -24.89 -0.92 -13.74
C VAL A 718 -23.56 -1.04 -14.43
N ASP A 719 -23.42 -2.00 -15.34
CA ASP A 719 -22.31 -2.10 -16.27
C ASP A 719 -22.84 -1.97 -17.69
N ALA A 720 -22.29 -1.02 -18.46
CA ALA A 720 -22.72 -0.78 -19.84
C ALA A 720 -21.51 -0.61 -20.77
N ALA A 721 -21.67 -1.06 -22.00
CA ALA A 721 -20.71 -0.88 -23.08
C ALA A 721 -21.43 -0.48 -24.36
N PHE A 722 -20.84 0.42 -25.13
CA PHE A 722 -21.48 1.05 -26.29
C PHE A 722 -20.49 1.17 -27.46
N LEU A 723 -21.05 1.24 -28.69
CA LEU A 723 -20.34 1.56 -29.93
C LEU A 723 -19.20 0.58 -30.27
N GLY A 724 -19.45 -0.72 -30.11
CA GLY A 724 -18.44 -1.75 -30.29
C GLY A 724 -17.39 -1.74 -29.17
N ASN A 725 -17.83 -1.57 -27.91
CA ASN A 725 -17.01 -1.48 -26.70
C ASN A 725 -16.05 -0.26 -26.65
N LYS A 726 -16.23 0.74 -27.51
CA LYS A 726 -15.41 1.95 -27.50
C LYS A 726 -15.68 2.83 -26.28
N LEU A 727 -16.92 2.81 -25.77
CA LEU A 727 -17.32 3.54 -24.58
C LEU A 727 -17.84 2.54 -23.53
N THR A 728 -17.29 2.59 -22.33
CA THR A 728 -17.69 1.76 -21.20
C THR A 728 -18.10 2.62 -20.02
N LEU A 729 -19.13 2.17 -19.29
CA LEU A 729 -19.64 2.82 -18.09
C LEU A 729 -19.84 1.77 -17.00
N GLY A 730 -19.31 2.03 -15.82
CA GLY A 730 -19.64 1.34 -14.59
C GLY A 730 -20.16 2.34 -13.57
N ALA A 731 -21.26 2.03 -12.90
CA ALA A 731 -21.81 2.85 -11.83
C ALA A 731 -22.28 1.97 -10.68
N ASP A 732 -21.91 2.31 -9.46
CA ASP A 732 -22.29 1.61 -8.25
C ASP A 732 -22.84 2.57 -7.21
N TRP A 733 -23.87 2.15 -6.49
CA TRP A 733 -24.27 2.67 -5.21
C TRP A 733 -24.06 1.60 -4.16
N PHE A 734 -23.53 1.97 -3.00
CA PHE A 734 -23.31 1.03 -1.90
C PHE A 734 -23.67 1.63 -0.54
N ARG A 735 -24.04 0.74 0.38
CA ARG A 735 -24.13 0.97 1.82
C ARG A 735 -23.40 -0.16 2.52
N LYS A 736 -22.42 0.21 3.35
CA LYS A 736 -21.62 -0.68 4.19
C LYS A 736 -21.81 -0.26 5.65
N GLU A 737 -22.32 -1.14 6.50
CA GLU A 737 -22.55 -0.86 7.93
C GLU A 737 -21.86 -1.92 8.77
N THR A 738 -20.87 -1.52 9.55
CA THR A 738 -20.18 -2.39 10.49
C THR A 738 -20.77 -2.20 11.87
N ARG A 739 -21.21 -3.30 12.46
CA ARG A 739 -21.80 -3.38 13.80
C ARG A 739 -20.90 -4.20 14.72
N ASP A 740 -21.17 -4.08 16.01
CA ASP A 740 -20.40 -4.79 17.03
C ASP A 740 -18.89 -4.44 16.98
N ILE A 741 -18.56 -3.21 16.57
CA ILE A 741 -17.16 -2.73 16.48
C ILE A 741 -16.53 -2.81 17.86
N LEU A 742 -15.30 -3.30 17.89
CA LEU A 742 -14.54 -3.49 19.11
C LEU A 742 -13.95 -2.17 19.61
N LEU A 743 -14.46 -1.69 20.75
CA LEU A 743 -14.10 -0.42 21.37
C LEU A 743 -13.79 -0.60 22.85
N GLN A 744 -12.92 0.27 23.37
CA GLN A 744 -12.75 0.45 24.82
C GLN A 744 -13.71 1.55 25.29
N LEU A 745 -14.83 1.15 25.89
CA LEU A 745 -15.77 2.09 26.47
C LEU A 745 -15.22 2.67 27.79
N PRO A 746 -15.41 3.96 28.09
CA PRO A 746 -14.92 4.56 29.32
C PRO A 746 -15.42 3.80 30.56
N VAL A 747 -14.53 3.51 31.50
CA VAL A 747 -14.86 2.97 32.82
C VAL A 747 -14.47 3.98 33.90
N PRO A 748 -15.16 4.00 35.06
CA PRO A 748 -14.78 4.89 36.13
C PRO A 748 -13.33 4.69 36.58
N ASN A 749 -12.56 5.77 36.71
CA ASN A 749 -11.15 5.73 37.11
C ASN A 749 -10.92 5.04 38.47
N MET A 750 -11.93 5.02 39.34
CA MET A 750 -11.87 4.34 40.64
C MET A 750 -11.68 2.81 40.52
N MET A 751 -11.91 2.22 39.35
CA MET A 751 -11.66 0.78 39.13
C MET A 751 -10.16 0.46 39.06
N GLY A 752 -9.29 1.44 38.83
CA GLY A 752 -7.84 1.25 38.76
C GLY A 752 -7.35 0.40 37.59
N VAL A 753 -8.21 0.12 36.61
CA VAL A 753 -7.91 -0.68 35.41
C VAL A 753 -8.43 0.03 34.16
N SER A 754 -7.79 -0.22 33.02
CA SER A 754 -8.28 0.26 31.73
C SER A 754 -9.48 -0.54 31.27
N ALA A 755 -10.34 0.08 30.47
CA ALA A 755 -11.53 -0.54 29.90
C ALA A 755 -11.19 -1.78 29.06
N PRO A 756 -11.94 -2.89 29.17
CA PRO A 756 -11.82 -3.99 28.25
C PRO A 756 -12.36 -3.64 26.87
N MET A 757 -11.90 -4.35 25.84
CA MET A 757 -12.51 -4.28 24.52
C MET A 757 -13.93 -4.85 24.56
N GLN A 758 -14.90 -4.14 24.00
CA GLN A 758 -16.30 -4.51 23.96
C GLN A 758 -16.90 -4.34 22.56
N ASN A 759 -17.85 -5.18 22.18
CA ASN A 759 -18.60 -5.06 20.93
C ASN A 759 -19.68 -3.97 21.06
N ALA A 760 -19.37 -2.73 20.70
CA ALA A 760 -20.21 -1.58 21.03
C ALA A 760 -20.46 -0.60 19.89
N GLY A 761 -19.56 -0.43 18.94
CA GLY A 761 -19.66 0.58 17.91
C GLY A 761 -20.47 0.18 16.68
N VAL A 762 -21.11 1.16 16.04
CA VAL A 762 -21.75 1.02 14.71
C VAL A 762 -21.28 2.17 13.81
N VAL A 763 -20.70 1.85 12.67
CA VAL A 763 -20.24 2.80 11.66
C VAL A 763 -20.85 2.47 10.30
N ARG A 764 -21.32 3.50 9.59
CA ARG A 764 -21.91 3.36 8.26
C ARG A 764 -21.16 4.16 7.22
N ASN A 765 -20.77 3.50 6.13
CA ASN A 765 -20.29 4.12 4.89
C ASN A 765 -21.35 4.03 3.81
N THR A 766 -21.61 5.13 3.12
CA THR A 766 -22.54 5.18 1.98
C THR A 766 -21.86 5.96 0.87
N GLY A 767 -21.96 5.49 -0.36
CA GLY A 767 -21.31 6.18 -1.47
C GLY A 767 -21.78 5.78 -2.85
N ILE A 768 -21.27 6.52 -3.82
CA ILE A 768 -21.44 6.26 -5.26
C ILE A 768 -20.05 6.17 -5.89
N GLU A 769 -19.94 5.31 -6.88
CA GLU A 769 -18.74 5.08 -7.67
C GLU A 769 -19.10 5.15 -9.14
N LEU A 770 -18.25 5.83 -9.93
CA LEU A 770 -18.42 5.93 -11.38
C LEU A 770 -17.08 5.58 -12.05
N GLN A 771 -17.16 4.83 -13.12
CA GLN A 771 -16.03 4.52 -13.99
C GLN A 771 -16.44 4.71 -15.44
N LEU A 772 -15.65 5.49 -16.18
CA LEU A 772 -15.85 5.74 -17.61
C LEU A 772 -14.57 5.31 -18.34
N GLY A 773 -14.73 4.64 -19.47
CA GLY A 773 -13.63 4.28 -20.36
C GLY A 773 -13.98 4.64 -21.80
N HIS A 774 -13.06 5.23 -22.52
CA HIS A 774 -13.18 5.47 -23.95
C HIS A 774 -11.90 5.09 -24.66
N ASN A 775 -11.99 4.11 -25.58
CA ASN A 775 -10.88 3.62 -26.37
C ASN A 775 -11.20 3.78 -27.85
N ASN A 776 -10.30 4.31 -28.63
CA ASN A 776 -10.49 4.39 -30.07
C ASN A 776 -9.15 4.39 -30.81
N ARG A 777 -9.22 3.98 -32.08
CA ARG A 777 -8.09 4.06 -33.01
C ARG A 777 -8.52 4.79 -34.28
N ILE A 778 -7.72 5.76 -34.68
CA ILE A 778 -7.94 6.57 -35.89
C ILE A 778 -6.62 6.58 -36.66
N ASN A 779 -6.54 5.79 -37.72
CA ASN A 779 -5.30 5.60 -38.50
C ASN A 779 -4.14 5.13 -37.59
N ASP A 780 -3.03 5.89 -37.58
CA ASP A 780 -1.82 5.63 -36.77
C ASP A 780 -1.97 6.06 -35.31
N TRP A 781 -3.08 6.71 -34.92
CA TRP A 781 -3.36 7.15 -33.56
C TRP A 781 -4.21 6.13 -32.84
N SER A 782 -3.74 5.67 -31.68
CA SER A 782 -4.54 4.90 -30.72
C SER A 782 -4.59 5.66 -29.40
N TYR A 783 -5.76 5.79 -28.80
CA TYR A 783 -5.87 6.43 -27.51
C TYR A 783 -6.86 5.74 -26.58
N SER A 784 -6.59 5.83 -25.28
CA SER A 784 -7.42 5.34 -24.19
C SER A 784 -7.57 6.45 -23.15
N ILE A 785 -8.80 6.76 -22.79
CA ILE A 785 -9.15 7.71 -21.73
C ILE A 785 -9.96 6.95 -20.71
N GLY A 786 -9.47 6.90 -19.46
CA GLY A 786 -10.18 6.30 -18.33
C GLY A 786 -10.42 7.34 -17.26
N ALA A 787 -11.67 7.53 -16.83
CA ALA A 787 -12.00 8.39 -15.71
C ALA A 787 -12.67 7.57 -14.61
N ASN A 788 -12.32 7.85 -13.36
CA ASN A 788 -13.00 7.29 -12.21
C ASN A 788 -13.32 8.38 -11.19
N PHE A 789 -14.41 8.17 -10.48
CA PHE A 789 -14.91 9.08 -9.46
C PHE A 789 -15.55 8.27 -8.34
N SER A 790 -15.34 8.67 -7.10
CA SER A 790 -16.04 8.13 -5.94
C SER A 790 -16.37 9.22 -4.93
N TYR A 791 -17.58 9.14 -4.38
CA TYR A 791 -18.04 9.94 -3.26
C TYR A 791 -18.44 9.00 -2.13
N VAL A 792 -17.81 9.14 -0.97
CA VAL A 792 -18.02 8.25 0.20
C VAL A 792 -18.20 9.10 1.45
N THR A 793 -19.28 8.82 2.19
CA THR A 793 -19.52 9.44 3.51
C THR A 793 -19.44 8.37 4.59
N THR A 794 -18.75 8.67 5.67
CA THR A 794 -18.63 7.81 6.86
C THR A 794 -19.31 8.49 8.04
N LYS A 795 -20.19 7.76 8.77
CA LYS A 795 -20.88 8.26 9.96
C LYS A 795 -20.89 7.23 11.08
N ILE A 796 -20.67 7.70 12.29
CA ILE A 796 -20.90 6.96 13.52
C ILE A 796 -22.43 6.87 13.72
N MET A 797 -22.95 5.66 13.93
CA MET A 797 -24.38 5.41 14.09
C MET A 797 -24.78 5.09 15.53
N ASP A 798 -23.87 4.47 16.30
CA ASP A 798 -24.06 4.10 17.70
C ASP A 798 -22.69 3.85 18.37
N LEU A 799 -22.52 4.24 19.62
CA LEU A 799 -21.33 3.99 20.44
C LEU A 799 -21.68 3.41 21.82
N LYS A 800 -22.95 2.98 22.03
CA LYS A 800 -23.43 2.42 23.30
C LYS A 800 -23.14 3.31 24.51
N GLY A 801 -23.19 4.62 24.34
CA GLY A 801 -22.89 5.61 25.38
C GLY A 801 -21.39 5.91 25.59
N GLY A 802 -20.52 5.44 24.69
CA GLY A 802 -19.09 5.77 24.64
C GLY A 802 -18.77 7.02 23.84
N ASP A 803 -19.74 7.95 23.71
CA ASP A 803 -19.56 9.19 22.98
C ASP A 803 -18.48 10.06 23.62
N THR A 804 -17.59 10.56 22.78
CA THR A 804 -16.54 11.51 23.17
C THR A 804 -16.53 12.71 22.22
N PRO A 805 -16.03 13.86 22.62
CA PRO A 805 -15.97 15.04 21.75
C PRO A 805 -15.29 14.76 20.41
N GLY A 806 -16.01 14.96 19.30
CA GLY A 806 -15.57 14.67 17.93
C GLY A 806 -15.68 13.20 17.52
N GLN A 807 -16.24 12.35 18.38
CA GLN A 807 -16.53 10.94 18.15
C GLN A 807 -17.92 10.63 18.76
N SER A 808 -18.96 11.30 18.25
CA SER A 808 -20.34 11.16 18.70
C SER A 808 -21.22 10.63 17.58
N VAL A 809 -22.41 10.17 17.94
CA VAL A 809 -23.39 9.70 16.94
C VAL A 809 -23.71 10.83 15.95
N GLY A 810 -23.55 10.53 14.65
CA GLY A 810 -23.73 11.48 13.54
C GLY A 810 -22.41 12.06 12.99
N ASP A 811 -21.33 12.04 13.76
CA ASP A 811 -20.02 12.53 13.34
C ASP A 811 -19.36 11.60 12.31
N PRO A 812 -18.50 12.13 11.43
CA PRO A 812 -17.59 11.30 10.67
C PRO A 812 -16.52 10.71 11.59
N LEU A 813 -15.99 9.53 11.25
CA LEU A 813 -14.87 8.95 11.98
C LEU A 813 -13.66 9.88 11.96
N TRP A 814 -13.02 10.04 13.14
CA TRP A 814 -11.81 10.85 13.34
C TRP A 814 -11.98 12.30 12.87
N ALA A 815 -13.13 12.89 13.19
CA ALA A 815 -13.42 14.28 12.89
C ALA A 815 -12.53 15.23 13.72
N TYR A 816 -12.13 16.34 13.11
CA TYR A 816 -11.58 17.47 13.85
C TYR A 816 -12.69 18.13 14.64
N TYR A 817 -12.45 18.37 15.94
CA TYR A 817 -13.39 18.94 16.86
C TYR A 817 -12.79 20.16 17.55
N GLY A 818 -13.42 21.32 17.46
CA GLY A 818 -12.85 22.57 17.95
C GLY A 818 -13.78 23.76 17.86
N TYR A 819 -13.23 24.94 18.13
CA TYR A 819 -13.98 26.21 18.17
C TYR A 819 -14.21 26.78 16.77
N VAL A 820 -15.34 27.47 16.59
CA VAL A 820 -15.56 28.28 15.39
C VAL A 820 -14.94 29.65 15.64
N CYS A 821 -14.10 30.10 14.72
CA CYS A 821 -13.45 31.41 14.78
C CYS A 821 -14.16 32.40 13.86
N ASP A 822 -14.54 33.56 14.39
CA ASP A 822 -15.19 34.66 13.66
C ASP A 822 -14.21 35.75 13.17
N GLY A 823 -12.92 35.59 13.41
CA GLY A 823 -11.88 36.51 12.96
C GLY A 823 -10.92 36.89 14.09
N ILE A 824 -10.33 38.07 13.98
CA ILE A 824 -9.33 38.65 14.90
C ILE A 824 -9.95 39.86 15.58
N PHE A 825 -9.78 39.99 16.89
CA PHE A 825 -10.19 41.17 17.63
C PHE A 825 -9.40 42.42 17.17
N GLN A 826 -10.11 43.48 16.81
CA GLN A 826 -9.47 44.67 16.27
C GLN A 826 -9.15 45.71 17.39
N ASN A 827 -9.94 45.73 18.48
CA ASN A 827 -9.80 46.72 19.54
C ASN A 827 -10.44 46.22 20.85
N GLU A 828 -10.21 46.96 21.94
CA GLU A 828 -10.74 46.66 23.28
C GLU A 828 -12.26 46.74 23.37
N GLU A 829 -12.93 47.54 22.52
CA GLU A 829 -14.38 47.67 22.52
C GLU A 829 -15.05 46.39 21.99
N GLU A 830 -14.47 45.81 20.95
CA GLU A 830 -14.92 44.47 20.45
C GLU A 830 -14.78 43.41 21.55
N ILE A 831 -13.66 43.37 22.26
CA ILE A 831 -13.40 42.42 23.34
C ILE A 831 -14.43 42.60 24.47
N LYS A 832 -14.71 43.82 24.87
CA LYS A 832 -15.67 44.14 25.94
C LYS A 832 -17.10 43.70 25.59
N ASN A 833 -17.46 43.75 24.30
CA ASN A 833 -18.80 43.42 23.83
C ASN A 833 -18.94 41.92 23.45
N HIS A 834 -17.86 41.17 23.48
CA HIS A 834 -17.84 39.75 23.14
C HIS A 834 -18.07 38.88 24.38
N PRO A 835 -18.65 37.65 24.23
CA PRO A 835 -18.69 36.64 25.29
C PRO A 835 -17.31 36.34 25.88
N THR A 836 -17.24 36.05 27.18
CA THR A 836 -15.96 35.81 27.86
C THR A 836 -15.34 34.52 27.34
N GLN A 837 -14.09 34.56 26.88
CA GLN A 837 -13.35 33.38 26.42
C GLN A 837 -12.64 32.70 27.60
N SER A 838 -13.00 31.43 27.90
CA SER A 838 -12.45 30.66 29.04
C SER A 838 -10.98 30.29 28.89
N MET A 839 -10.46 30.31 27.66
CA MET A 839 -9.07 29.95 27.36
C MET A 839 -8.08 31.06 27.73
N GLY A 840 -8.53 32.21 28.19
CA GLY A 840 -7.73 33.33 28.65
C GLY A 840 -8.29 34.69 28.19
N THR A 841 -7.93 35.75 28.86
CA THR A 841 -8.36 37.14 28.52
C THR A 841 -7.76 37.51 27.16
N PRO A 842 -8.57 37.80 26.14
CA PRO A 842 -8.06 38.23 24.84
C PRO A 842 -7.55 39.67 24.90
N VAL A 843 -6.68 39.99 23.95
CA VAL A 843 -6.22 41.36 23.66
C VAL A 843 -6.40 41.62 22.15
N PRO A 844 -6.34 42.87 21.67
CA PRO A 844 -6.40 43.18 20.25
C PRO A 844 -5.35 42.37 19.47
N GLY A 845 -5.77 41.77 18.35
CA GLY A 845 -4.95 40.84 17.57
C GLY A 845 -5.11 39.35 17.92
N ASP A 846 -5.83 39.01 18.98
CA ASP A 846 -6.15 37.61 19.32
C ASP A 846 -7.37 37.09 18.54
N LEU A 847 -7.52 35.74 18.44
CA LEU A 847 -8.63 35.12 17.74
C LEU A 847 -9.94 35.24 18.53
N LYS A 848 -11.02 35.50 17.80
CA LYS A 848 -12.36 35.67 18.30
C LYS A 848 -13.17 34.42 18.07
N TYR A 849 -13.54 33.68 19.13
CA TYR A 849 -14.28 32.43 19.03
C TYR A 849 -15.76 32.61 19.31
N ARG A 850 -16.59 31.88 18.59
CA ARG A 850 -18.05 31.97 18.64
C ARG A 850 -18.61 31.26 19.87
N ASP A 851 -19.51 31.91 20.58
CA ASP A 851 -20.41 31.28 21.54
C ASP A 851 -21.55 30.59 20.77
N LEU A 852 -21.53 29.25 20.75
CA LEU A 852 -22.49 28.45 19.99
C LEU A 852 -23.78 28.18 20.78
N ASN A 853 -23.73 28.15 22.11
CA ASN A 853 -24.84 27.82 22.97
C ASN A 853 -25.59 29.07 23.51
N GLY A 854 -25.00 30.27 23.36
CA GLY A 854 -25.60 31.56 23.75
C GLY A 854 -25.55 31.87 25.25
N ASP A 855 -24.71 31.16 26.03
CA ASP A 855 -24.61 31.36 27.49
C ASP A 855 -23.67 32.53 27.88
N LYS A 856 -23.12 33.24 26.91
CA LYS A 856 -22.17 34.37 27.03
C LYS A 856 -20.78 34.00 27.55
N VAL A 857 -20.43 32.71 27.47
CA VAL A 857 -19.11 32.21 27.82
C VAL A 857 -18.67 31.25 26.70
N VAL A 858 -17.54 31.51 26.07
CA VAL A 858 -16.94 30.58 25.13
C VAL A 858 -16.10 29.57 25.89
N ASP A 859 -16.59 28.33 25.99
CA ASP A 859 -15.93 27.23 26.71
C ASP A 859 -15.93 25.91 25.92
N SER A 860 -15.67 24.78 26.56
CA SER A 860 -15.62 23.47 25.92
C SER A 860 -16.95 23.03 25.29
N LYS A 861 -18.08 23.68 25.61
CA LYS A 861 -19.41 23.39 25.04
C LYS A 861 -19.61 24.08 23.69
N ASP A 862 -18.78 25.07 23.32
CA ASP A 862 -18.85 25.81 22.06
C ASP A 862 -17.96 25.23 20.99
N ARG A 863 -17.64 23.98 21.13
CA ARG A 863 -16.90 23.21 20.10
C ARG A 863 -17.84 22.40 19.24
N GLN A 864 -17.49 22.27 17.96
CA GLN A 864 -18.20 21.43 17.00
C GLN A 864 -17.25 20.71 16.06
N VAL A 865 -17.79 19.81 15.24
CA VAL A 865 -17.05 19.16 14.17
C VAL A 865 -16.65 20.19 13.09
N LEU A 866 -15.35 20.28 12.83
CA LEU A 866 -14.76 21.21 11.87
C LEU A 866 -14.46 20.57 10.51
N GLY A 867 -14.61 19.25 10.38
CA GLY A 867 -14.37 18.46 9.19
C GLY A 867 -13.61 17.17 9.47
N SER A 868 -13.21 16.47 8.42
CA SER A 868 -12.48 15.20 8.49
C SER A 868 -11.24 15.25 7.61
N TYR A 869 -10.19 14.55 8.02
CA TYR A 869 -8.98 14.34 7.22
C TYR A 869 -9.18 13.30 6.11
N PHE A 870 -10.20 12.45 6.23
CA PHE A 870 -10.44 11.43 5.23
C PHE A 870 -11.25 12.02 4.06
N PRO A 871 -10.76 11.92 2.80
CA PRO A 871 -11.42 12.53 1.66
C PRO A 871 -12.77 11.88 1.38
N LYS A 872 -13.81 12.69 1.16
CA LYS A 872 -15.11 12.20 0.69
C LYS A 872 -15.14 11.98 -0.81
N ILE A 873 -14.41 12.78 -1.57
CA ILE A 873 -14.31 12.69 -3.03
C ILE A 873 -12.92 12.23 -3.41
N ASN A 874 -12.85 11.20 -4.26
CA ASN A 874 -11.62 10.79 -4.94
C ASN A 874 -11.92 10.69 -6.44
N PHE A 875 -10.98 11.14 -7.26
CA PHE A 875 -11.08 11.03 -8.71
C PHE A 875 -9.72 10.75 -9.35
N GLY A 876 -9.78 10.13 -10.52
CA GLY A 876 -8.62 9.87 -11.36
C GLY A 876 -8.96 9.99 -12.82
N LEU A 877 -8.02 10.49 -13.63
CA LEU A 877 -8.09 10.56 -15.07
C LEU A 877 -6.82 9.99 -15.67
N ASN A 878 -6.96 8.90 -16.40
CA ASN A 878 -5.88 8.24 -17.12
C ASN A 878 -5.99 8.59 -18.61
N LEU A 879 -4.90 9.03 -19.20
CA LEU A 879 -4.75 9.25 -20.62
C LEU A 879 -3.59 8.38 -21.13
N SER A 880 -3.82 7.62 -22.19
CA SER A 880 -2.79 6.92 -22.94
C SER A 880 -2.99 7.21 -24.43
N VAL A 881 -1.94 7.62 -25.09
CA VAL A 881 -1.91 7.95 -26.53
C VAL A 881 -0.73 7.26 -27.15
N GLN A 882 -0.96 6.60 -28.27
CA GLN A 882 0.09 6.01 -29.09
C GLN A 882 0.00 6.58 -30.52
N TYR A 883 1.13 7.01 -31.04
CA TYR A 883 1.29 7.45 -32.42
C TYR A 883 2.49 6.78 -33.05
N LYS A 884 2.24 5.80 -33.91
CA LYS A 884 3.31 4.94 -34.48
C LYS A 884 4.14 4.31 -33.35
N ASP A 885 5.42 4.62 -33.30
CA ASP A 885 6.40 4.10 -32.35
C ASP A 885 6.51 4.92 -31.05
N PHE A 886 5.82 6.08 -30.97
CA PHE A 886 5.76 6.91 -29.77
C PHE A 886 4.54 6.57 -28.92
N ASP A 887 4.73 6.57 -27.61
CA ASP A 887 3.65 6.44 -26.63
C ASP A 887 3.75 7.52 -25.56
N LEU A 888 2.60 8.00 -25.11
CA LEU A 888 2.47 8.95 -24.00
C LEU A 888 1.43 8.42 -23.04
N SER A 889 1.73 8.43 -21.75
CA SER A 889 0.75 8.18 -20.69
C SER A 889 0.77 9.28 -19.64
N ALA A 890 -0.41 9.64 -19.14
CA ALA A 890 -0.57 10.62 -18.08
C ALA A 890 -1.64 10.19 -17.10
N LEU A 891 -1.39 10.38 -15.81
CA LEU A 891 -2.33 10.12 -14.73
C LEU A 891 -2.52 11.38 -13.89
N LEU A 892 -3.73 11.92 -13.89
CA LEU A 892 -4.17 12.94 -12.95
C LEU A 892 -4.95 12.25 -11.82
N GLN A 893 -4.63 12.61 -10.58
CA GLN A 893 -5.31 12.12 -9.36
C GLN A 893 -5.69 13.31 -8.48
N GLY A 894 -6.84 13.22 -7.82
CA GLY A 894 -7.21 14.21 -6.83
C GLY A 894 -8.11 13.67 -5.73
N ALA A 895 -8.15 14.42 -4.64
CA ALA A 895 -9.03 14.23 -3.51
C ALA A 895 -9.66 15.57 -3.13
N ALA A 896 -10.92 15.57 -2.71
CA ALA A 896 -11.63 16.77 -2.32
C ALA A 896 -12.55 16.54 -1.12
N ASP A 897 -13.02 17.63 -0.52
CA ASP A 897 -13.73 17.66 0.77
C ASP A 897 -12.88 17.04 1.88
N VAL A 898 -11.65 17.55 1.99
CA VAL A 898 -10.65 17.15 3.00
C VAL A 898 -10.32 18.38 3.83
N LYS A 899 -10.38 18.25 5.15
CA LYS A 899 -9.93 19.29 6.07
C LYS A 899 -8.69 18.82 6.82
N SER A 900 -7.70 19.68 6.94
CA SER A 900 -6.51 19.44 7.74
C SER A 900 -5.94 20.74 8.27
N ALA A 901 -5.08 20.64 9.28
CA ALA A 901 -4.28 21.76 9.75
C ALA A 901 -2.81 21.44 9.51
N PRO A 902 -2.00 22.38 9.05
CA PRO A 902 -0.55 22.21 9.03
C PRO A 902 -0.03 21.82 10.42
N VAL A 903 1.12 21.15 10.48
CA VAL A 903 1.75 20.79 11.77
C VAL A 903 2.03 22.05 12.59
N ALA A 904 2.07 21.89 13.91
CA ALA A 904 2.15 23.03 14.84
C ALA A 904 3.36 23.96 14.58
N GLU A 905 4.47 23.39 14.13
CA GLU A 905 5.71 24.09 13.80
C GLU A 905 5.60 25.00 12.56
N ILE A 906 4.64 24.74 11.68
CA ILE A 906 4.34 25.60 10.52
C ILE A 906 3.24 26.59 10.89
N ARG A 907 2.22 26.12 11.62
CA ARG A 907 0.99 26.83 11.93
C ARG A 907 1.18 27.95 12.95
N TYR A 908 1.99 27.71 13.99
CA TYR A 908 2.16 28.66 15.09
C TYR A 908 3.55 29.28 15.09
N ALA A 909 3.64 30.59 15.04
CA ALA A 909 4.90 31.28 15.24
C ALA A 909 5.51 30.94 16.61
N PHE A 910 6.80 30.73 16.66
CA PHE A 910 7.58 30.44 17.86
C PHE A 910 7.07 29.24 18.67
N TYR A 911 6.41 28.27 18.01
CA TYR A 911 5.91 27.09 18.70
C TYR A 911 7.04 26.32 19.40
N ASN A 912 6.91 26.16 20.74
CA ASN A 912 8.00 25.64 21.60
C ASN A 912 9.33 26.37 21.41
N GLY A 913 9.31 27.68 21.08
CA GLY A 913 10.45 28.52 20.75
C GLY A 913 11.13 28.12 19.44
N GLY A 914 10.37 27.58 18.51
CA GLY A 914 10.84 27.13 17.19
C GLY A 914 10.79 28.23 16.13
N LYS A 915 10.82 27.77 14.87
CA LYS A 915 10.87 28.60 13.65
C LYS A 915 9.59 29.42 13.42
N VAL A 916 9.70 30.31 12.46
CA VAL A 916 8.62 31.16 11.92
C VAL A 916 8.62 31.03 10.41
N THR A 917 7.46 30.87 9.77
CA THR A 917 7.32 30.77 8.32
C THR A 917 7.05 32.13 7.69
N GLU A 918 7.20 32.23 6.35
CA GLU A 918 6.89 33.47 5.58
C GLU A 918 5.44 33.93 5.79
N GLN A 919 4.50 33.05 6.05
CA GLN A 919 3.09 33.37 6.29
C GLN A 919 2.89 34.28 7.50
N HIS A 920 3.74 34.17 8.53
CA HIS A 920 3.66 34.99 9.73
C HIS A 920 4.10 36.45 9.53
N LEU A 921 4.65 36.79 8.32
CA LEU A 921 4.87 38.18 7.96
C LEU A 921 3.54 38.93 7.81
N ASP A 922 2.45 38.22 7.45
CA ASP A 922 1.10 38.81 7.40
C ASP A 922 0.34 38.62 8.73
N ARG A 923 1.01 38.95 9.88
CA ARG A 923 0.39 38.93 11.20
C ARG A 923 -0.33 40.25 11.49
N TRP A 924 -1.30 40.17 12.39
CA TRP A 924 -2.02 41.33 12.84
C TRP A 924 -1.10 42.29 13.60
N THR A 925 -1.14 43.57 13.22
CA THR A 925 -0.64 44.73 13.96
C THR A 925 -1.67 45.84 13.84
N PRO A 926 -1.60 46.91 14.66
CA PRO A 926 -2.51 48.05 14.50
C PRO A 926 -2.49 48.67 13.11
N GLU A 927 -1.36 48.57 12.39
CA GLU A 927 -1.16 49.05 11.01
C GLU A 927 -1.62 48.04 9.95
N ASN A 928 -1.79 46.75 10.33
CA ASN A 928 -2.26 45.67 9.44
C ASN A 928 -3.50 44.97 10.03
N PRO A 929 -4.66 45.61 10.12
CA PRO A 929 -5.87 45.06 10.73
C PRO A 929 -6.51 43.94 9.90
N ASN A 930 -6.20 43.83 8.61
CA ASN A 930 -6.73 42.80 7.69
C ASN A 930 -5.81 41.58 7.54
N ALA A 931 -4.88 41.41 8.49
CA ALA A 931 -3.94 40.30 8.47
C ALA A 931 -4.61 38.93 8.48
N THR A 932 -3.95 37.95 7.88
CA THR A 932 -4.39 36.55 7.85
C THR A 932 -3.92 35.75 9.06
N TYR A 933 -3.01 36.31 9.88
CA TYR A 933 -2.49 35.66 11.10
C TYR A 933 -2.77 36.57 12.35
N PRO A 934 -3.00 35.95 13.52
CA PRO A 934 -3.14 36.71 14.76
C PRO A 934 -1.82 37.41 15.14
N ARG A 935 -1.87 38.33 16.13
CA ARG A 935 -0.69 38.96 16.68
C ARG A 935 0.36 37.91 17.12
N LEU A 936 1.62 38.23 17.04
CA LEU A 936 2.68 37.39 17.55
C LEU A 936 2.79 37.47 19.07
N SER A 937 3.05 36.31 19.70
CA SER A 937 3.30 36.19 21.14
C SER A 937 4.15 34.95 21.41
N MET A 938 5.05 35.06 22.40
CA MET A 938 5.86 33.94 22.89
C MET A 938 5.08 33.06 23.86
N SER A 939 4.15 33.62 24.62
CA SER A 939 3.43 32.97 25.72
C SER A 939 2.00 32.54 25.36
N ASP A 940 1.55 32.79 24.13
CA ASP A 940 0.15 32.63 23.75
C ASP A 940 -0.28 31.17 23.68
N SER A 941 -1.26 30.82 24.48
CA SER A 941 -1.99 29.51 24.39
C SER A 941 -3.40 29.67 23.83
N LYS A 942 -3.97 30.90 23.88
CA LYS A 942 -5.36 31.20 23.51
C LYS A 942 -5.61 31.03 22.02
N ASN A 943 -4.69 31.49 21.17
CA ASN A 943 -4.79 31.40 19.72
C ASN A 943 -4.38 30.00 19.18
N ARG A 944 -3.83 29.11 20.05
CA ARG A 944 -3.32 27.78 19.66
C ARG A 944 -4.32 26.67 19.86
N VAL A 945 -5.56 26.97 20.28
CA VAL A 945 -6.61 25.95 20.39
C VAL A 945 -7.07 25.49 19.02
N THR A 946 -7.52 24.21 18.93
CA THR A 946 -8.10 23.68 17.70
C THR A 946 -9.33 24.49 17.32
N SER A 947 -9.31 25.11 16.15
CA SER A 947 -10.38 25.99 15.68
C SER A 947 -10.50 26.00 14.16
N SER A 948 -11.63 26.49 13.66
CA SER A 948 -11.86 26.66 12.23
C SER A 948 -10.85 27.58 11.54
N PHE A 949 -10.22 28.50 12.29
CA PHE A 949 -9.16 29.36 11.77
C PHE A 949 -7.96 28.59 11.24
N TRP A 950 -7.57 27.52 11.94
CA TRP A 950 -6.42 26.70 11.59
C TRP A 950 -6.76 25.54 10.65
N MET A 951 -8.05 25.26 10.42
CA MET A 951 -8.49 24.21 9.51
C MET A 951 -8.49 24.72 8.08
N GLN A 952 -7.59 24.20 7.29
CA GLN A 952 -7.47 24.52 5.86
C GLN A 952 -8.14 23.47 4.99
N ASP A 953 -8.45 23.86 3.74
CA ASP A 953 -8.86 22.93 2.70
C ASP A 953 -7.64 22.20 2.16
N ALA A 954 -7.54 20.91 2.47
CA ALA A 954 -6.49 20.03 1.99
C ALA A 954 -6.87 19.26 0.71
N SER A 955 -7.88 19.74 -0.01
CA SER A 955 -8.22 19.23 -1.34
C SER A 955 -7.07 19.47 -2.32
N TYR A 956 -6.84 18.52 -3.22
CA TYR A 956 -5.76 18.62 -4.20
C TYR A 956 -6.06 17.91 -5.51
N ALA A 957 -5.35 18.33 -6.57
CA ALA A 957 -5.19 17.61 -7.82
C ALA A 957 -3.70 17.53 -8.19
N LYS A 958 -3.20 16.32 -8.46
CA LYS A 958 -1.79 16.06 -8.79
C LYS A 958 -1.69 15.43 -10.19
N LEU A 959 -0.74 15.88 -11.00
CA LEU A 959 -0.25 15.08 -12.12
C LEU A 959 0.70 14.02 -11.56
N ARG A 960 0.09 12.86 -11.27
CA ARG A 960 0.74 11.78 -10.53
C ARG A 960 1.84 11.10 -11.32
N ASN A 961 1.63 10.97 -12.64
CA ASN A 961 2.63 10.41 -13.57
C ASN A 961 2.46 11.02 -14.95
N LEU A 962 3.58 11.26 -15.60
CA LEU A 962 3.70 11.58 -17.02
C LEU A 962 4.86 10.77 -17.58
N GLN A 963 4.58 9.92 -18.57
CA GLN A 963 5.61 9.11 -19.23
C GLN A 963 5.53 9.29 -20.75
N VAL A 964 6.68 9.45 -21.38
CA VAL A 964 6.84 9.44 -22.83
C VAL A 964 7.80 8.34 -23.21
N GLY A 965 7.42 7.48 -24.16
CA GLY A 965 8.19 6.35 -24.65
C GLY A 965 8.38 6.38 -26.15
N TYR A 966 9.45 5.73 -26.59
CA TYR A 966 9.75 5.46 -27.99
C TYR A 966 10.21 4.02 -28.17
N SER A 967 9.52 3.26 -29.00
CA SER A 967 9.86 1.89 -29.38
C SER A 967 10.70 1.90 -30.65
N LEU A 968 11.91 1.32 -30.61
CA LEU A 968 12.76 1.30 -31.78
C LEU A 968 12.16 0.38 -32.86
N PRO A 969 12.21 0.78 -34.15
CA PRO A 969 11.72 -0.04 -35.26
C PRO A 969 12.38 -1.42 -35.29
N LYS A 970 11.58 -2.48 -35.45
CA LYS A 970 12.04 -3.88 -35.47
C LYS A 970 13.17 -4.13 -36.47
N GLN A 971 13.16 -3.45 -37.61
CA GLN A 971 14.17 -3.57 -38.64
C GLN A 971 15.59 -3.27 -38.14
N LEU A 972 15.74 -2.38 -37.16
CA LEU A 972 17.03 -1.98 -36.58
C LEU A 972 17.52 -2.97 -35.53
N ILE A 973 16.61 -3.61 -34.77
CA ILE A 973 16.94 -4.39 -33.58
C ILE A 973 16.94 -5.90 -33.82
N SER A 974 16.16 -6.39 -34.80
CA SER A 974 16.02 -7.83 -35.07
C SER A 974 17.32 -8.55 -35.43
N LYS A 975 18.27 -7.84 -36.07
CA LYS A 975 19.61 -8.37 -36.38
C LYS A 975 20.45 -8.73 -35.16
N TYR A 976 20.07 -8.17 -33.98
CA TYR A 976 20.71 -8.45 -32.68
C TYR A 976 19.93 -9.46 -31.84
N GLY A 977 18.91 -10.13 -32.39
CA GLY A 977 18.06 -11.06 -31.68
C GLY A 977 17.04 -10.38 -30.74
N ILE A 978 16.92 -9.04 -30.82
CA ILE A 978 16.01 -8.26 -29.99
C ILE A 978 14.65 -8.16 -30.70
N SER A 979 13.57 -8.59 -30.01
CA SER A 979 12.21 -8.52 -30.53
C SER A 979 11.51 -7.19 -30.23
N ARG A 980 11.88 -6.53 -29.10
CA ARG A 980 11.40 -5.21 -28.72
C ARG A 980 12.46 -4.45 -27.94
N LEU A 981 12.60 -3.17 -28.24
CA LEU A 981 13.44 -2.22 -27.48
C LEU A 981 12.69 -0.90 -27.36
N ARG A 982 12.32 -0.53 -26.14
CA ARG A 982 11.63 0.73 -25.83
C ARG A 982 12.47 1.53 -24.83
N VAL A 983 12.66 2.81 -25.10
CA VAL A 983 13.25 3.79 -24.18
C VAL A 983 12.18 4.75 -23.72
N TYR A 984 12.23 5.20 -22.48
CA TYR A 984 11.24 6.13 -21.95
C TYR A 984 11.79 7.08 -20.90
N CYS A 985 11.12 8.21 -20.75
CA CYS A 985 11.28 9.16 -19.65
C CYS A 985 9.98 9.21 -18.86
N SER A 986 10.06 9.15 -17.53
CA SER A 986 8.90 9.21 -16.64
C SER A 986 9.14 10.22 -15.53
N ILE A 987 8.08 10.98 -15.20
CA ILE A 987 8.09 11.96 -14.12
C ILE A 987 6.90 11.66 -13.22
N ASP A 988 7.16 11.43 -11.93
CA ASP A 988 6.10 11.27 -10.92
C ASP A 988 5.96 12.54 -10.09
N ASN A 989 4.70 12.88 -9.73
CA ASN A 989 4.33 14.06 -8.95
C ASN A 989 4.85 15.39 -9.54
N LEU A 990 4.72 15.57 -10.87
CA LEU A 990 5.28 16.71 -11.59
C LEU A 990 4.77 18.05 -11.06
N PHE A 991 3.46 18.17 -10.85
CA PHE A 991 2.85 19.35 -10.22
C PHE A 991 1.62 18.99 -9.41
N MET A 992 1.26 19.88 -8.49
CA MET A 992 0.10 19.78 -7.61
C MET A 992 -0.59 21.14 -7.51
N ILE A 993 -1.92 21.10 -7.53
CA ILE A 993 -2.80 22.24 -7.25
C ILE A 993 -3.46 21.96 -5.89
N SER A 994 -3.24 22.82 -4.91
CA SER A 994 -3.86 22.77 -3.58
C SER A 994 -3.70 24.12 -2.88
N GLY A 995 -4.68 24.50 -2.10
CA GLY A 995 -4.64 25.67 -1.20
C GLY A 995 -4.08 25.37 0.19
N PHE A 996 -3.59 24.15 0.46
CA PHE A 996 -3.06 23.76 1.76
C PHE A 996 -1.63 24.27 1.97
N ASP A 997 -1.34 24.93 3.10
CA ASP A 997 -0.04 25.54 3.40
C ASP A 997 0.93 24.61 4.15
N GLY A 998 0.58 23.35 4.37
CA GLY A 998 1.45 22.34 4.97
C GLY A 998 2.50 21.77 4.02
N VAL A 999 3.15 20.69 4.42
CA VAL A 999 4.17 20.01 3.62
C VAL A 999 3.54 19.42 2.35
N ASP A 1000 2.53 18.58 2.50
CA ASP A 1000 1.77 18.01 1.37
C ASP A 1000 0.33 17.69 1.84
N PRO A 1001 -0.72 18.06 1.09
CA PRO A 1001 -2.10 17.81 1.48
C PRO A 1001 -2.47 16.31 1.55
N GLU A 1002 -1.70 15.43 0.95
CA GLU A 1002 -1.87 13.97 1.05
C GLU A 1002 -1.24 13.42 2.33
N ALA A 1003 -0.12 13.98 2.80
CA ALA A 1003 0.63 13.54 3.98
C ALA A 1003 0.11 14.20 5.26
N ILE A 1004 -1.12 13.90 5.66
CA ILE A 1004 -1.86 14.60 6.73
C ILE A 1004 -1.47 14.16 8.15
N SER A 1005 -0.79 13.02 8.32
CA SER A 1005 -0.64 12.35 9.62
C SER A 1005 0.52 12.82 10.49
N GLY A 1006 1.05 14.03 10.29
CA GLY A 1006 2.17 14.55 11.10
C GLY A 1006 3.53 13.94 10.79
N ASN A 1007 3.67 13.23 9.69
CA ASN A 1007 4.96 12.80 9.19
C ASN A 1007 5.59 13.96 8.40
N TYR A 1008 6.75 14.41 8.84
CA TYR A 1008 7.42 15.59 8.30
C TYR A 1008 8.30 15.29 7.08
N TYR A 1009 8.55 14.00 6.77
CA TYR A 1009 9.37 13.66 5.60
C TYR A 1009 8.59 13.90 4.33
N PRO A 1010 9.10 14.74 3.39
CA PRO A 1010 8.36 15.16 2.21
C PRO A 1010 8.06 14.01 1.27
N LEU A 1011 6.92 14.09 0.58
CA LEU A 1011 6.69 13.30 -0.63
C LEU A 1011 7.68 13.72 -1.71
N THR A 1012 8.03 12.82 -2.61
CA THR A 1012 9.07 13.06 -3.60
C THR A 1012 8.50 13.27 -5.00
N ARG A 1013 9.14 14.15 -5.75
CA ARG A 1013 9.04 14.25 -7.21
C ARG A 1013 10.17 13.42 -7.80
N ASN A 1014 9.84 12.48 -8.68
CA ASN A 1014 10.81 11.54 -9.24
C ASN A 1014 10.96 11.77 -10.74
N TYR A 1015 12.21 11.82 -11.21
CA TYR A 1015 12.57 11.86 -12.63
C TYR A 1015 13.33 10.60 -12.97
N SER A 1016 12.91 9.85 -14.00
CA SER A 1016 13.54 8.59 -14.37
C SER A 1016 13.65 8.40 -15.88
N PHE A 1017 14.69 7.68 -16.28
CA PHE A 1017 14.92 7.20 -17.63
C PHE A 1017 14.99 5.68 -17.61
N GLY A 1018 14.25 5.04 -18.48
CA GLY A 1018 14.13 3.58 -18.48
C GLY A 1018 14.27 2.96 -19.85
N LEU A 1019 14.51 1.67 -19.81
CA LEU A 1019 14.75 0.81 -20.95
C LEU A 1019 13.99 -0.51 -20.77
N ASN A 1020 13.17 -0.89 -21.77
CA ASN A 1020 12.56 -2.23 -21.83
C ASN A 1020 13.14 -2.99 -23.04
N VAL A 1021 13.68 -4.19 -22.82
CA VAL A 1021 14.25 -5.04 -23.86
C VAL A 1021 13.61 -6.41 -23.80
N THR A 1022 13.21 -6.96 -24.94
CA THR A 1022 12.71 -8.36 -25.05
C THR A 1022 13.47 -9.06 -26.17
N PHE A 1023 13.98 -10.27 -25.86
CA PHE A 1023 14.73 -11.12 -26.79
C PHE A 1023 13.90 -12.26 -27.33
#